data_1d8da6d384443ee1c0ccd5aca42e9072
#
_entry.id   1d8da6d384443ee1c0ccd5aca42e9072
#
_cell.length_a   1.000
_cell.length_b   1.000
_cell.length_c   1.000
_cell.angle_alpha   90.00
_cell.angle_beta   90.00
_cell.angle_gamma   90.00
#
_symmetry.space_group_name_H-M   'P 1'
#
loop_
_entity.id
_entity.type
_entity.pdbx_description
1 polymer ?
#
loop_
_entity_poly.entity_id
_entity_poly.type
_entity_poly.pdbx_seq_one_letter_code
_entity_poly.pdbx_strand_id
1 'polypeptide(L)'
;MSSRTLLASSVPNFASSVLVLGITAFLLSPFNPSNLRAQEPPAGFGPYRFTNVVIGGGGGFIPGIVFSTTEPGLVYARTDIGGAYRLDPEEGRWIPLLDWIGFPDWNLSGVESIAIDPHDPERVYLAVGTYTNEWASQNGAILRSSDHGRTFQRFNLPFKFGSNMPGRGMGERLAIDPNNSRILYLGTRSGHGLWRSMDSGQTWSQVTSFPDTGPYHEPSSGPSDTYDNDPIGVVWVTFDPRTTINVDHAKASQSIYVGVADPASSLWHSADGGQTWSAVVGQPTGVIPHHGKLASNGMLYLSYNNNAGPYDGSAGGVWKYDTGSAAWTVITPPPSPLNGGYGFGGLSVDRLNPNTIVVAALNQWWPDTQFFRSQDGGNTWSLIWNANFANPWPNIMVPNYTLSYASVAPWLTFGATPATCTATGTTNSLCPQPTPKLGWMVESLEIDPFHSNHMLYGTGATMYGTNNLTAWDTGGQANISVAAVGIEETSVLDLISPPAGTAHLISAVGDNGGYTHNDLTESSVMDANPVFTSGTSLDYAELNPSFIVRVGTGGTSGMNIGFSTDGGQTWAPGATQPSGASGGTVAAAADGSRVVWSCGPDVFFSADKGTTWTASTGAPAGAGVRSDRVNPLKFYVFANGAFYISTDGGQTFTATAASNLPPSGTSAQFKATPAHEGDIWLAGGTTTTVYGIWHSIDGGNSFFKLSDVDAASTIGFGKPAPFHRYPALYISAEVSGVWGIYRSDDSGLSWNRINDNHHQYALTNSAITGDPRIYGRVYFGTNGRGIIYGDPADSRH
;
A
#
# COMPACT_ATOMS: atom_id res chain seq x y z
N MET A 1 -16.81 7.15 18.45
CA MET A 1 -16.16 6.39 19.56
C MET A 1 -15.06 5.60 18.90
N SER A 2 -13.82 5.98 19.15
CA SER A 2 -12.67 5.54 18.39
C SER A 2 -12.22 4.16 18.85
N SER A 3 -12.40 3.15 18.04
CA SER A 3 -11.52 1.98 18.07
C SER A 3 -10.46 2.21 16.99
N ARG A 4 -9.33 2.78 17.38
CA ARG A 4 -8.11 2.74 16.57
C ARG A 4 -7.64 1.29 16.50
N THR A 5 -8.09 0.57 15.51
CA THR A 5 -7.45 -0.71 15.19
C THR A 5 -6.24 -0.37 14.33
N LEU A 6 -5.08 -0.31 14.96
CA LEU A 6 -3.79 -0.26 14.30
C LEU A 6 -3.67 -1.51 13.42
N LEU A 7 -3.91 -1.35 12.14
CA LEU A 7 -3.41 -2.28 11.14
C LEU A 7 -1.90 -2.01 10.97
N ALA A 8 -1.12 -2.40 11.99
CA ALA A 8 0.24 -2.76 11.74
C ALA A 8 0.17 -4.04 10.89
N SER A 9 0.38 -3.92 9.58
CA SER A 9 0.78 -5.08 8.79
C SER A 9 1.88 -5.77 9.59
N SER A 10 1.72 -7.06 9.85
CA SER A 10 2.65 -7.87 10.63
C SER A 10 3.99 -8.02 9.89
N VAL A 11 4.77 -6.96 9.87
CA VAL A 11 6.19 -7.03 9.58
C VAL A 11 6.87 -7.44 10.89
N PRO A 12 7.68 -8.49 10.91
CA PRO A 12 8.24 -9.03 12.14
C PRO A 12 9.00 -7.98 12.96
N ASN A 13 8.71 -7.89 14.25
CA ASN A 13 9.48 -7.09 15.20
C ASN A 13 10.88 -7.68 15.33
N PHE A 14 11.90 -7.00 14.83
CA PHE A 14 13.29 -7.33 15.06
C PHE A 14 13.77 -6.65 16.36
N ALA A 15 13.91 -7.44 17.43
CA ALA A 15 14.49 -6.97 18.69
C ALA A 15 16.02 -6.90 18.57
N SER A 16 16.57 -5.71 18.80
CA SER A 16 18.02 -5.44 18.77
C SER A 16 18.71 -5.96 20.04
N SER A 17 19.74 -6.77 19.86
CA SER A 17 20.78 -7.00 20.87
C SER A 17 22.08 -6.36 20.41
N VAL A 18 22.56 -5.40 21.19
CA VAL A 18 23.81 -4.66 20.96
C VAL A 18 24.98 -5.57 21.31
N LEU A 19 25.90 -5.78 20.38
CA LEU A 19 27.26 -6.26 20.68
C LEU A 19 28.28 -5.28 20.14
N VAL A 20 29.07 -4.72 21.06
CA VAL A 20 30.20 -3.82 20.80
C VAL A 20 31.42 -4.63 20.42
N LEU A 21 32.04 -4.41 19.29
CA LEU A 21 33.45 -4.78 19.05
C LEU A 21 34.10 -3.98 17.89
N GLY A 22 35.18 -3.31 18.26
CA GLY A 22 36.42 -3.23 17.49
C GLY A 22 36.49 -2.30 16.27
N ILE A 23 37.01 -1.11 16.46
CA ILE A 23 37.45 -0.17 15.40
C ILE A 23 38.65 -0.76 14.67
N THR A 24 38.52 -1.00 13.36
CA THR A 24 39.69 -1.09 12.46
C THR A 24 39.45 -0.18 11.26
N ALA A 25 40.33 0.80 11.12
CA ALA A 25 40.29 1.78 10.02
C ALA A 25 40.57 1.11 8.67
N PHE A 26 39.62 1.23 7.72
CA PHE A 26 39.86 0.94 6.31
C PHE A 26 39.84 2.22 5.49
N LEU A 27 40.87 2.39 4.70
CA LEU A 27 41.13 3.48 3.79
C LEU A 27 40.01 3.62 2.73
N LEU A 28 39.56 4.85 2.57
CA LEU A 28 38.61 5.29 1.53
C LEU A 28 39.21 5.10 0.13
N SER A 29 38.68 4.17 -0.63
CA SER A 29 38.79 4.17 -2.09
C SER A 29 37.58 4.90 -2.68
N PRO A 30 37.73 5.68 -3.76
CA PRO A 30 36.63 6.39 -4.37
C PRO A 30 35.64 5.41 -5.01
N PHE A 31 34.39 5.45 -4.57
CA PHE A 31 33.30 4.68 -5.16
C PHE A 31 33.05 5.19 -6.59
N ASN A 32 33.31 4.32 -7.56
CA ASN A 32 32.82 4.46 -8.92
C ASN A 32 31.33 4.11 -8.95
N PRO A 33 30.45 4.92 -9.58
CA PRO A 33 29.06 4.52 -9.76
C PRO A 33 29.04 3.31 -10.72
N SER A 34 28.93 2.12 -10.17
CA SER A 34 28.76 0.91 -10.96
C SER A 34 27.36 0.96 -11.57
N ASN A 35 27.30 1.07 -12.91
CA ASN A 35 26.13 0.69 -13.67
C ASN A 35 25.83 -0.77 -13.32
N LEU A 36 24.82 -1.00 -12.48
CA LEU A 36 24.28 -2.32 -12.18
C LEU A 36 23.63 -2.85 -13.47
N ARG A 37 24.42 -3.44 -14.36
CA ARG A 37 23.89 -4.35 -15.36
C ARG A 37 23.44 -5.59 -14.63
N ALA A 38 22.15 -5.88 -14.75
CA ALA A 38 21.54 -7.10 -14.27
C ALA A 38 22.35 -8.32 -14.77
N GLN A 39 22.72 -9.19 -13.85
CA GLN A 39 23.29 -10.48 -14.19
C GLN A 39 22.14 -11.38 -14.65
N GLU A 40 22.18 -11.90 -15.88
CA GLU A 40 21.16 -12.80 -16.37
C GLU A 40 21.06 -14.06 -15.49
N PRO A 41 19.85 -14.58 -15.24
CA PRO A 41 19.67 -15.78 -14.44
C PRO A 41 20.32 -16.99 -15.13
N PRO A 42 20.83 -17.97 -14.36
CA PRO A 42 21.32 -19.21 -14.92
C PRO A 42 20.20 -19.95 -15.69
N ALA A 43 20.53 -20.53 -16.82
CA ALA A 43 19.61 -21.25 -17.69
C ALA A 43 19.01 -22.48 -16.97
N GLY A 44 17.70 -22.49 -16.76
CA GLY A 44 16.99 -23.60 -16.15
C GLY A 44 15.56 -23.76 -16.66
N PHE A 45 14.76 -22.73 -16.53
CA PHE A 45 13.45 -22.65 -17.18
C PHE A 45 13.47 -21.46 -18.12
N GLY A 46 12.75 -21.53 -19.24
CA GLY A 46 12.59 -20.39 -20.14
C GLY A 46 12.04 -19.16 -19.40
N PRO A 47 12.11 -17.97 -20.01
CA PRO A 47 11.66 -16.75 -19.37
C PRO A 47 10.17 -16.88 -18.94
N TYR A 48 9.85 -16.34 -17.76
CA TYR A 48 8.47 -16.20 -17.31
C TYR A 48 7.92 -14.84 -17.75
N ARG A 49 6.62 -14.78 -17.98
CA ARG A 49 5.87 -13.52 -18.12
C ARG A 49 5.08 -13.30 -16.84
N PHE A 50 5.31 -12.16 -16.22
CA PHE A 50 4.63 -11.74 -15.00
C PHE A 50 3.59 -10.66 -15.30
N THR A 51 2.43 -10.81 -14.69
CA THR A 51 1.29 -9.89 -14.86
C THR A 51 0.53 -9.79 -13.54
N ASN A 52 -0.07 -8.65 -13.25
CA ASN A 52 -0.97 -8.54 -12.11
C ASN A 52 -2.26 -9.35 -12.35
N VAL A 53 -2.74 -9.99 -11.29
CA VAL A 53 -4.14 -10.36 -11.18
C VAL A 53 -4.92 -9.09 -10.95
N VAL A 54 -5.93 -8.81 -11.77
CA VAL A 54 -6.65 -7.56 -11.73
C VAL A 54 -7.66 -7.55 -10.57
N ILE A 55 -7.38 -6.75 -9.55
CA ILE A 55 -8.37 -6.33 -8.55
C ILE A 55 -9.09 -5.09 -9.11
N GLY A 56 -8.34 -4.21 -9.76
CA GLY A 56 -8.81 -2.99 -10.42
C GLY A 56 -9.00 -1.82 -9.46
N GLY A 57 -8.84 -0.64 -9.96
CA GLY A 57 -9.05 0.58 -9.18
C GLY A 57 -7.98 0.91 -8.13
N GLY A 58 -6.86 0.21 -8.11
CA GLY A 58 -5.76 0.43 -7.16
C GLY A 58 -5.88 -0.44 -5.91
N GLY A 59 -6.92 -0.28 -5.11
CA GLY A 59 -7.14 -1.03 -3.88
C GLY A 59 -6.45 -0.48 -2.65
N GLY A 60 -5.84 0.73 -2.73
CA GLY A 60 -5.15 1.39 -1.64
C GLY A 60 -5.00 2.90 -1.81
N PHE A 61 -4.16 3.52 -0.99
CA PHE A 61 -4.04 4.98 -0.90
C PHE A 61 -3.12 5.56 -1.97
N ILE A 62 -3.63 6.59 -2.68
CA ILE A 62 -2.88 7.32 -3.72
C ILE A 62 -2.61 8.77 -3.24
N PRO A 63 -1.52 8.97 -2.48
CA PRO A 63 -1.21 10.24 -1.82
C PRO A 63 -0.62 11.31 -2.73
N GLY A 64 -0.18 11.00 -3.95
CA GLY A 64 0.45 11.99 -4.83
C GLY A 64 0.18 11.78 -6.30
N ILE A 65 -0.13 12.87 -7.01
CA ILE A 65 -0.29 12.95 -8.46
C ILE A 65 0.48 14.17 -8.94
N VAL A 66 1.32 14.00 -9.97
CA VAL A 66 2.15 15.08 -10.52
C VAL A 66 2.07 15.10 -12.04
N PHE A 67 1.49 16.16 -12.59
CA PHE A 67 1.50 16.42 -14.04
C PHE A 67 2.79 17.12 -14.46
N SER A 68 3.30 16.79 -15.65
CA SER A 68 4.30 17.64 -16.32
C SER A 68 3.68 19.00 -16.64
N THR A 69 4.45 20.06 -16.44
CA THR A 69 4.02 21.42 -16.82
C THR A 69 4.46 21.81 -18.22
N THR A 70 5.21 20.97 -18.92
CA THR A 70 5.82 21.23 -20.22
C THR A 70 5.54 20.16 -21.27
N GLU A 71 5.20 18.95 -20.85
CA GLU A 71 4.81 17.85 -21.75
C GLU A 71 3.35 17.45 -21.48
N PRO A 72 2.41 17.75 -22.42
CA PRO A 72 1.00 17.38 -22.28
C PRO A 72 0.82 15.84 -22.20
N GLY A 73 -0.05 15.39 -21.29
CA GLY A 73 -0.37 13.98 -21.13
C GLY A 73 0.65 13.19 -20.27
N LEU A 74 1.81 13.76 -19.94
CA LEU A 74 2.76 13.13 -19.01
C LEU A 74 2.32 13.39 -17.57
N VAL A 75 2.00 12.30 -16.86
CA VAL A 75 1.60 12.34 -15.46
C VAL A 75 2.12 11.13 -14.70
N TYR A 76 2.52 11.35 -13.47
CA TYR A 76 2.95 10.33 -12.52
C TYR A 76 2.03 10.31 -11.31
N ALA A 77 1.90 9.11 -10.72
CA ALA A 77 1.24 8.92 -9.43
C ALA A 77 2.15 8.11 -8.51
N ARG A 78 2.00 8.32 -7.21
CA ARG A 78 2.63 7.51 -6.17
C ARG A 78 1.57 6.92 -5.25
N THR A 79 1.85 5.72 -4.77
CA THR A 79 1.09 5.07 -3.71
C THR A 79 1.96 5.00 -2.46
N ASP A 80 1.36 4.75 -1.31
CA ASP A 80 2.11 4.75 -0.05
C ASP A 80 3.00 3.51 0.12
N ILE A 81 2.63 2.33 -0.42
CA ILE A 81 3.40 1.08 -0.32
C ILE A 81 3.72 0.42 -1.67
N GLY A 82 3.05 0.81 -2.75
CA GLY A 82 3.13 0.13 -4.06
C GLY A 82 4.02 0.82 -5.10
N GLY A 83 4.70 1.91 -4.73
CA GLY A 83 5.67 2.57 -5.60
C GLY A 83 5.11 3.75 -6.39
N ALA A 84 5.73 4.01 -7.52
CA ALA A 84 5.33 5.04 -8.48
C ALA A 84 4.87 4.45 -9.79
N TYR A 85 4.00 5.19 -10.46
CA TYR A 85 3.41 4.83 -11.74
C TYR A 85 3.47 6.01 -12.70
N ARG A 86 3.58 5.71 -14.00
CA ARG A 86 3.43 6.68 -15.08
C ARG A 86 2.21 6.30 -15.93
N LEU A 87 1.37 7.27 -16.26
CA LEU A 87 0.26 7.05 -17.19
C LEU A 87 0.80 6.86 -18.61
N ASP A 88 0.35 5.83 -19.28
CA ASP A 88 0.43 5.69 -20.73
C ASP A 88 -0.83 6.34 -21.33
N PRO A 89 -0.72 7.49 -22.00
CA PRO A 89 -1.89 8.18 -22.52
C PRO A 89 -2.52 7.49 -23.72
N GLU A 90 -1.79 6.63 -24.45
CA GLU A 90 -2.31 5.89 -25.60
C GLU A 90 -3.17 4.71 -25.17
N GLU A 91 -2.73 3.98 -24.14
CA GLU A 91 -3.46 2.83 -23.59
C GLU A 91 -4.43 3.23 -22.47
N GLY A 92 -4.31 4.44 -21.92
CA GLY A 92 -5.11 4.91 -20.78
C GLY A 92 -4.87 4.10 -19.50
N ARG A 93 -3.64 3.57 -19.33
CA ARG A 93 -3.27 2.73 -18.17
C ARG A 93 -1.99 3.20 -17.49
N TRP A 94 -1.90 2.95 -16.20
CA TRP A 94 -0.72 3.23 -15.40
C TRP A 94 0.31 2.12 -15.51
N ILE A 95 1.58 2.49 -15.71
CA ILE A 95 2.73 1.59 -15.81
C ILE A 95 3.53 1.70 -14.52
N PRO A 96 3.75 0.60 -13.77
CA PRO A 96 4.59 0.60 -12.57
C PRO A 96 6.05 0.85 -12.93
N LEU A 97 6.75 1.58 -12.08
CA LEU A 97 8.14 2.02 -12.34
C LEU A 97 9.17 1.31 -11.45
N LEU A 98 8.76 0.66 -10.35
CA LEU A 98 9.67 0.18 -9.31
C LEU A 98 9.64 -1.35 -9.10
N ASP A 99 9.05 -2.12 -10.02
CA ASP A 99 8.98 -3.59 -9.93
C ASP A 99 10.36 -4.27 -9.91
N TRP A 100 11.41 -3.56 -10.30
CA TRP A 100 12.81 -4.01 -10.27
C TRP A 100 13.46 -3.97 -8.87
N ILE A 101 12.83 -3.32 -7.88
CA ILE A 101 13.34 -3.30 -6.50
C ILE A 101 13.20 -4.70 -5.90
N GLY A 102 14.34 -5.25 -5.44
CA GLY A 102 14.40 -6.57 -4.82
C GLY A 102 14.22 -6.53 -3.31
N PHE A 103 14.06 -7.72 -2.72
CA PHE A 103 13.85 -7.88 -1.27
C PHE A 103 14.93 -7.20 -0.40
N PRO A 104 16.22 -7.22 -0.72
CA PRO A 104 17.22 -6.52 0.09
C PRO A 104 17.00 -5.00 0.21
N ASP A 105 16.33 -4.41 -0.77
CA ASP A 105 16.03 -2.98 -0.85
C ASP A 105 14.53 -2.67 -0.66
N TRP A 106 13.75 -3.58 -0.09
CA TRP A 106 12.30 -3.51 -0.02
C TRP A 106 11.75 -2.17 0.52
N ASN A 107 12.44 -1.54 1.48
CA ASN A 107 12.00 -0.26 2.04
C ASN A 107 12.01 0.89 1.02
N LEU A 108 12.70 0.73 -0.11
CA LEU A 108 12.72 1.73 -1.20
C LEU A 108 11.55 1.60 -2.18
N SER A 109 10.66 0.62 -1.99
CA SER A 109 9.47 0.49 -2.84
C SER A 109 8.44 1.60 -2.62
N GLY A 110 8.37 2.17 -1.42
CA GLY A 110 7.49 3.29 -1.12
C GLY A 110 8.03 4.62 -1.63
N VAL A 111 7.16 5.51 -2.11
CA VAL A 111 7.53 6.79 -2.70
C VAL A 111 6.94 7.95 -1.89
N GLU A 112 7.81 8.70 -1.22
CA GLU A 112 7.43 9.86 -0.41
C GLU A 112 7.11 11.10 -1.27
N SER A 113 7.81 11.28 -2.41
CA SER A 113 7.61 12.45 -3.26
C SER A 113 8.12 12.24 -4.68
N ILE A 114 7.49 12.93 -5.65
CA ILE A 114 7.86 12.92 -7.08
C ILE A 114 8.09 14.35 -7.55
N ALA A 115 9.13 14.54 -8.40
CA ALA A 115 9.34 15.80 -9.12
C ALA A 115 9.73 15.54 -10.58
N ILE A 116 9.08 16.25 -11.50
CA ILE A 116 9.38 16.23 -12.94
C ILE A 116 10.19 17.49 -13.30
N ASP A 117 11.27 17.33 -14.05
CA ASP A 117 12.07 18.49 -14.48
C ASP A 117 11.27 19.32 -15.51
N PRO A 118 11.02 20.62 -15.23
CA PRO A 118 10.22 21.45 -16.12
C PRO A 118 10.93 21.84 -17.43
N HIS A 119 12.22 21.59 -17.56
CA HIS A 119 12.99 21.84 -18.79
C HIS A 119 13.35 20.57 -19.57
N ASP A 120 13.27 19.41 -18.88
CA ASP A 120 13.60 18.12 -19.45
C ASP A 120 12.62 17.07 -18.87
N PRO A 121 11.40 16.97 -19.41
CA PRO A 121 10.36 16.11 -18.84
C PRO A 121 10.67 14.61 -18.90
N GLU A 122 11.68 14.17 -19.68
CA GLU A 122 12.22 12.82 -19.59
C GLU A 122 12.86 12.55 -18.22
N ARG A 123 13.26 13.64 -17.53
CA ARG A 123 13.89 13.54 -16.20
C ARG A 123 12.86 13.63 -15.10
N VAL A 124 12.77 12.54 -14.32
CA VAL A 124 11.92 12.43 -13.12
C VAL A 124 12.76 11.99 -11.92
N TYR A 125 12.39 12.52 -10.75
CA TYR A 125 13.02 12.20 -9.48
C TYR A 125 11.97 11.62 -8.53
N LEU A 126 12.34 10.52 -7.84
CA LEU A 126 11.53 9.90 -6.79
C LEU A 126 12.33 9.92 -5.49
N ALA A 127 11.76 10.47 -4.43
CA ALA A 127 12.27 10.30 -3.07
C ALA A 127 11.66 9.02 -2.49
N VAL A 128 12.48 7.99 -2.23
CA VAL A 128 12.01 6.64 -1.93
C VAL A 128 12.38 6.18 -0.53
N GLY A 129 11.42 5.57 0.15
CA GLY A 129 11.50 4.97 1.47
C GLY A 129 10.11 4.83 2.09
N THR A 130 9.77 3.63 2.59
CA THR A 130 8.42 3.31 3.08
C THR A 130 8.25 3.64 4.56
N TYR A 131 9.24 3.30 5.39
CA TYR A 131 9.16 3.45 6.85
C TYR A 131 10.40 4.10 7.44
N THR A 132 10.18 5.00 8.41
CA THR A 132 11.24 5.62 9.22
C THR A 132 11.62 4.80 10.45
N ASN A 133 10.80 3.83 10.84
CA ASN A 133 10.99 2.98 12.01
C ASN A 133 12.35 2.27 12.00
N GLU A 134 12.89 1.96 13.18
CA GLU A 134 14.22 1.34 13.32
C GLU A 134 14.31 -0.05 12.70
N TRP A 135 13.20 -0.80 12.69
CA TRP A 135 13.17 -2.14 12.10
C TRP A 135 13.31 -2.14 10.56
N ALA A 136 13.04 -1.01 9.89
CA ALA A 136 13.37 -0.81 8.48
C ALA A 136 14.85 -0.41 8.38
N SER A 137 15.70 -1.32 7.92
CA SER A 137 17.17 -1.16 7.99
C SER A 137 17.74 -0.20 6.94
N GLN A 138 17.04 0.02 5.81
CA GLN A 138 17.56 0.84 4.70
C GLN A 138 17.22 2.31 4.89
N ASN A 139 18.21 3.17 4.67
CA ASN A 139 17.99 4.59 4.47
C ASN A 139 17.29 4.87 3.14
N GLY A 140 16.66 6.04 3.03
CA GLY A 140 16.04 6.51 1.81
C GLY A 140 17.05 6.85 0.72
N ALA A 141 16.53 7.03 -0.49
CA ALA A 141 17.33 7.42 -1.65
C ALA A 141 16.55 8.37 -2.56
N ILE A 142 17.27 9.08 -3.42
CA ILE A 142 16.71 9.69 -4.61
C ILE A 142 16.96 8.77 -5.79
N LEU A 143 15.90 8.37 -6.47
CA LEU A 143 15.97 7.71 -7.76
C LEU A 143 15.76 8.76 -8.85
N ARG A 144 16.72 8.89 -9.76
CA ARG A 144 16.67 9.80 -10.90
C ARG A 144 16.61 9.02 -12.21
N SER A 145 15.59 9.31 -13.00
CA SER A 145 15.47 8.84 -14.38
C SER A 145 15.78 9.98 -15.36
N SER A 146 16.18 9.60 -16.58
CA SER A 146 16.30 10.49 -17.76
C SER A 146 15.63 9.87 -19.01
N ASP A 147 14.66 9.00 -18.79
CA ASP A 147 13.95 8.25 -19.84
C ASP A 147 12.47 8.00 -19.45
N HIS A 148 11.83 8.97 -18.80
CA HIS A 148 10.44 8.88 -18.29
C HIS A 148 10.22 7.75 -17.28
N GLY A 149 11.24 7.43 -16.46
CA GLY A 149 11.11 6.39 -15.42
C GLY A 149 11.27 4.95 -15.91
N ARG A 150 11.81 4.73 -17.12
CA ARG A 150 12.12 3.37 -17.58
C ARG A 150 13.34 2.79 -16.88
N THR A 151 14.33 3.63 -16.58
CA THR A 151 15.51 3.26 -15.80
C THR A 151 15.85 4.34 -14.77
N PHE A 152 16.53 3.94 -13.69
CA PHE A 152 16.88 4.83 -12.60
C PHE A 152 18.34 4.73 -12.18
N GLN A 153 18.91 5.88 -11.83
CA GLN A 153 20.15 5.99 -11.05
C GLN A 153 19.77 6.26 -9.60
N ARG A 154 20.43 5.56 -8.65
CA ARG A 154 20.16 5.69 -7.21
C ARG A 154 21.21 6.55 -6.53
N PHE A 155 20.77 7.50 -5.70
CA PHE A 155 21.59 8.36 -4.86
C PHE A 155 21.12 8.20 -3.40
N ASN A 156 21.93 7.53 -2.58
CA ASN A 156 21.56 7.24 -1.19
C ASN A 156 21.62 8.50 -0.32
N LEU A 157 20.69 8.61 0.60
CA LEU A 157 20.62 9.67 1.60
C LEU A 157 20.99 9.12 3.00
N PRO A 158 21.44 9.97 3.94
CA PRO A 158 21.85 9.51 5.27
C PRO A 158 20.68 9.31 6.25
N PHE A 159 19.44 9.40 5.82
CA PHE A 159 18.21 9.29 6.60
C PHE A 159 17.14 8.47 5.85
N LYS A 160 16.06 8.13 6.54
CA LYS A 160 14.92 7.38 6.01
C LYS A 160 13.84 8.32 5.50
N PHE A 161 12.97 7.78 4.61
CA PHE A 161 11.69 8.37 4.24
C PHE A 161 10.54 7.51 4.76
N GLY A 162 9.32 8.05 4.70
CA GLY A 162 8.14 7.45 5.28
C GLY A 162 6.90 7.58 4.43
N SER A 163 6.92 6.99 3.20
CA SER A 163 5.75 7.02 2.32
C SER A 163 4.51 6.36 2.93
N ASN A 164 4.70 5.50 3.95
CA ASN A 164 3.60 4.90 4.72
C ASN A 164 3.60 5.35 6.20
N MET A 165 4.06 6.56 6.47
CA MET A 165 4.03 7.19 7.80
C MET A 165 2.96 8.29 7.86
N PRO A 166 2.55 8.79 9.04
CA PRO A 166 1.63 9.93 9.15
C PRO A 166 2.08 11.14 8.30
N GLY A 167 1.15 11.88 7.73
CA GLY A 167 1.46 13.03 6.87
C GLY A 167 2.04 12.69 5.50
N ARG A 168 1.94 11.43 5.04
CA ARG A 168 2.44 10.97 3.73
C ARG A 168 1.71 11.57 2.53
N GLY A 169 0.51 12.10 2.73
CA GLY A 169 -0.25 12.84 1.71
C GLY A 169 0.20 14.29 1.54
N MET A 170 0.83 14.87 2.56
CA MET A 170 1.32 16.26 2.49
C MET A 170 2.47 16.36 1.49
N GLY A 171 2.44 17.39 0.63
CA GLY A 171 3.56 17.52 -0.33
C GLY A 171 3.21 18.26 -1.62
N GLU A 172 4.05 18.17 -2.67
CA GLU A 172 5.25 17.30 -2.78
C GLU A 172 6.46 17.91 -2.05
N ARG A 173 7.22 17.05 -1.35
CA ARG A 173 8.40 17.44 -0.55
C ARG A 173 9.63 17.72 -1.39
N LEU A 174 9.71 17.13 -2.59
CA LEU A 174 10.79 17.29 -3.56
C LEU A 174 10.37 18.29 -4.63
N ALA A 175 11.17 19.32 -4.82
CA ALA A 175 10.90 20.36 -5.81
C ALA A 175 12.16 20.71 -6.61
N ILE A 176 11.97 20.99 -7.89
CA ILE A 176 13.01 21.44 -8.83
C ILE A 176 12.83 22.93 -9.11
N ASP A 177 13.89 23.69 -9.07
CA ASP A 177 13.85 25.10 -9.42
C ASP A 177 13.47 25.28 -10.90
N PRO A 178 12.31 25.89 -11.20
CA PRO A 178 11.84 26.08 -12.58
C PRO A 178 12.70 27.04 -13.42
N ASN A 179 13.66 27.74 -12.82
CA ASN A 179 14.65 28.57 -13.51
C ASN A 179 16.01 27.85 -13.66
N ASN A 180 16.23 26.74 -12.90
CA ASN A 180 17.51 26.02 -12.94
C ASN A 180 17.37 24.57 -12.50
N SER A 181 17.24 23.63 -13.45
CA SER A 181 17.10 22.19 -13.20
C SER A 181 18.26 21.53 -12.43
N ARG A 182 19.36 22.24 -12.17
CA ARG A 182 20.43 21.73 -11.32
C ARG A 182 20.12 21.86 -9.84
N ILE A 183 19.19 22.75 -9.48
CA ILE A 183 18.82 23.08 -8.10
C ILE A 183 17.54 22.34 -7.73
N LEU A 184 17.65 21.49 -6.71
CA LEU A 184 16.54 20.81 -6.11
C LEU A 184 16.52 21.06 -4.60
N TYR A 185 15.32 21.17 -4.04
CA TYR A 185 15.11 21.15 -2.60
C TYR A 185 14.26 19.96 -2.19
N LEU A 186 14.52 19.47 -0.99
CA LEU A 186 13.88 18.30 -0.42
C LEU A 186 13.52 18.57 1.03
N GLY A 187 12.23 18.59 1.32
CA GLY A 187 11.73 18.57 2.69
C GLY A 187 11.82 17.16 3.28
N THR A 188 12.32 17.05 4.50
CA THR A 188 12.53 15.75 5.14
C THR A 188 11.76 15.62 6.43
N ARG A 189 11.57 14.36 6.85
CA ARG A 189 10.93 13.95 8.11
C ARG A 189 11.93 13.84 9.26
N SER A 190 11.44 13.38 10.42
CA SER A 190 12.23 12.89 11.56
C SER A 190 13.27 13.91 12.04
N GLY A 191 12.97 15.21 11.89
CA GLY A 191 13.84 16.29 12.33
C GLY A 191 15.05 16.59 11.44
N HIS A 192 15.14 16.00 10.24
CA HIS A 192 16.29 16.22 9.33
C HIS A 192 16.22 17.55 8.56
N GLY A 193 15.10 18.32 8.64
CA GLY A 193 14.95 19.66 8.11
C GLY A 193 14.91 19.76 6.58
N LEU A 194 15.51 20.81 6.02
CA LEU A 194 15.51 21.09 4.58
C LEU A 194 16.86 20.70 3.96
N TRP A 195 16.82 20.01 2.82
CA TRP A 195 18.01 19.59 2.07
C TRP A 195 18.00 20.18 0.66
N ARG A 196 19.20 20.33 0.08
CA ARG A 196 19.39 20.92 -1.25
C ARG A 196 20.43 20.16 -2.06
N SER A 197 20.16 19.99 -3.35
CA SER A 197 21.11 19.60 -4.39
C SER A 197 21.39 20.78 -5.32
N MET A 198 22.64 20.92 -5.81
CA MET A 198 23.10 21.90 -6.79
C MET A 198 23.59 21.24 -8.08
N ASP A 199 23.45 19.94 -8.24
CA ASP A 199 24.01 19.11 -9.31
C ASP A 199 23.02 18.13 -9.91
N SER A 200 21.74 18.52 -9.99
CA SER A 200 20.64 17.69 -10.51
C SER A 200 20.42 16.40 -9.71
N GLY A 201 20.46 16.52 -8.37
CA GLY A 201 20.12 15.44 -7.44
C GLY A 201 21.22 14.39 -7.22
N GLN A 202 22.45 14.64 -7.68
CA GLN A 202 23.55 13.68 -7.49
C GLN A 202 24.12 13.72 -6.07
N THR A 203 24.30 14.94 -5.54
CA THR A 203 24.73 15.14 -4.15
C THR A 203 23.75 16.03 -3.40
N TRP A 204 23.64 15.80 -2.10
CA TRP A 204 22.69 16.48 -1.23
C TRP A 204 23.38 17.01 0.02
N SER A 205 23.02 18.22 0.45
CA SER A 205 23.50 18.84 1.68
C SER A 205 22.34 19.48 2.44
N GLN A 206 22.39 19.39 3.77
CA GLN A 206 21.44 20.08 4.63
C GLN A 206 21.56 21.59 4.48
N VAL A 207 20.45 22.31 4.39
CA VAL A 207 20.39 23.76 4.39
C VAL A 207 20.44 24.23 5.84
N THR A 208 21.66 24.37 6.37
CA THR A 208 21.88 24.71 7.79
C THR A 208 21.40 26.11 8.18
N SER A 209 21.15 26.98 7.20
CA SER A 209 20.52 28.29 7.43
C SER A 209 19.01 28.24 7.61
N PHE A 210 18.36 27.10 7.26
CA PHE A 210 16.95 26.90 7.48
C PHE A 210 16.69 26.53 8.95
N PRO A 211 15.88 27.32 9.69
CA PRO A 211 15.87 27.23 11.15
C PRO A 211 14.89 26.21 11.73
N ASP A 212 14.00 25.63 10.90
CA ASP A 212 12.89 24.79 11.37
C ASP A 212 12.99 23.36 10.83
N THR A 213 12.61 22.39 11.64
CA THR A 213 12.66 20.97 11.27
C THR A 213 11.28 20.33 11.19
N GLY A 214 10.20 21.06 11.48
CA GLY A 214 8.84 20.56 11.50
C GLY A 214 8.58 19.56 12.64
N PRO A 215 8.56 20.00 13.90
CA PRO A 215 8.54 19.12 15.06
C PRO A 215 7.17 18.49 15.34
N TYR A 216 6.13 18.86 14.60
CA TYR A 216 4.80 18.28 14.79
C TYR A 216 4.82 16.77 14.55
N HIS A 217 4.18 16.03 15.42
CA HIS A 217 3.87 14.60 15.27
C HIS A 217 2.41 14.32 15.65
N GLU A 218 1.88 13.20 15.24
CA GLU A 218 0.52 12.80 15.58
C GLU A 218 0.38 12.49 17.07
N PRO A 219 -0.85 12.62 17.63
CA PRO A 219 -1.12 12.17 18.99
C PRO A 219 -0.87 10.67 19.13
N SER A 220 0.15 10.31 19.90
CA SER A 220 0.61 8.93 20.05
C SER A 220 0.01 8.22 21.25
N SER A 221 0.01 6.88 21.22
CA SER A 221 -0.40 6.02 22.33
C SER A 221 0.64 5.94 23.46
N GLY A 222 1.84 6.49 23.27
CA GLY A 222 2.92 6.54 24.25
C GLY A 222 4.32 6.52 23.63
N PRO A 223 5.38 6.53 24.43
CA PRO A 223 6.77 6.63 23.95
C PRO A 223 7.24 5.48 23.05
N SER A 224 6.59 4.33 23.13
CA SER A 224 6.88 3.16 22.27
C SER A 224 6.18 3.21 20.90
N ASP A 225 5.32 4.17 20.70
CA ASP A 225 4.66 4.39 19.42
C ASP A 225 5.58 5.14 18.46
N THR A 226 6.45 4.41 17.80
CA THR A 226 7.43 4.98 16.85
C THR A 226 6.82 5.38 15.53
N TYR A 227 5.55 5.08 15.29
CA TYR A 227 4.81 5.48 14.10
C TYR A 227 4.23 6.89 14.26
N ASP A 228 3.40 7.10 15.28
CA ASP A 228 2.76 8.39 15.51
C ASP A 228 3.73 9.45 16.10
N ASN A 229 4.80 9.03 16.78
CA ASN A 229 5.81 9.94 17.35
C ASN A 229 6.85 10.46 16.32
N ASP A 230 6.84 9.97 15.07
CA ASP A 230 7.80 10.45 14.07
C ASP A 230 7.47 11.88 13.64
N PRO A 231 8.39 12.87 13.79
CA PRO A 231 8.15 14.24 13.36
C PRO A 231 7.85 14.34 11.86
N ILE A 232 6.74 14.98 11.50
CA ILE A 232 6.27 15.10 10.13
C ILE A 232 7.25 15.87 9.23
N GLY A 233 7.90 16.90 9.76
CA GLY A 233 8.99 17.54 9.08
C GLY A 233 8.59 18.70 8.16
N VAL A 234 9.45 18.94 7.17
CA VAL A 234 9.24 19.90 6.09
C VAL A 234 8.41 19.23 4.99
N VAL A 235 7.24 19.78 4.68
CA VAL A 235 6.19 19.07 3.96
C VAL A 235 6.05 19.41 2.48
N TRP A 236 6.45 20.63 2.08
CA TRP A 236 6.52 21.01 0.67
C TRP A 236 7.47 22.19 0.44
N VAL A 237 7.95 22.32 -0.79
CA VAL A 237 8.74 23.44 -1.27
C VAL A 237 8.15 23.95 -2.58
N THR A 238 8.03 25.27 -2.75
CA THR A 238 7.63 25.89 -4.00
C THR A 238 8.50 27.10 -4.34
N PHE A 239 8.83 27.25 -5.60
CA PHE A 239 9.63 28.34 -6.15
C PHE A 239 8.74 29.38 -6.81
N ASP A 240 9.11 30.64 -6.72
CA ASP A 240 8.49 31.68 -7.54
C ASP A 240 9.29 31.89 -8.85
N PRO A 241 8.85 31.33 -9.98
CA PRO A 241 9.58 31.41 -11.25
C PRO A 241 9.66 32.84 -11.82
N ARG A 242 8.84 33.76 -11.29
CA ARG A 242 8.80 35.15 -11.73
C ARG A 242 9.99 35.96 -11.17
N THR A 243 10.62 35.47 -10.12
CA THR A 243 11.75 36.11 -9.45
C THR A 243 13.05 35.38 -9.80
N THR A 244 14.11 36.08 -10.13
CA THR A 244 15.36 35.43 -10.50
C THR A 244 16.57 36.06 -9.85
N ILE A 245 17.54 35.23 -9.51
CA ILE A 245 18.88 35.59 -9.03
C ILE A 245 19.93 34.78 -9.79
N ASN A 246 21.17 35.26 -9.87
CA ASN A 246 22.27 34.47 -10.42
C ASN A 246 22.93 33.61 -9.33
N VAL A 247 22.98 32.32 -9.59
CA VAL A 247 23.66 31.31 -8.74
C VAL A 247 24.64 30.55 -9.64
N ASP A 248 25.92 30.52 -9.30
CA ASP A 248 26.99 29.89 -10.08
C ASP A 248 26.93 30.21 -11.59
N HIS A 249 26.75 31.51 -11.93
CA HIS A 249 26.65 32.03 -13.31
C HIS A 249 25.42 31.59 -14.10
N ALA A 250 24.44 30.92 -13.45
CA ALA A 250 23.16 30.55 -14.03
C ALA A 250 21.99 31.25 -13.31
N LYS A 251 20.86 31.44 -14.01
CA LYS A 251 19.64 31.92 -13.38
C LYS A 251 19.07 30.86 -12.44
N ALA A 252 18.55 31.31 -11.32
CA ALA A 252 17.80 30.48 -10.36
C ALA A 252 16.62 31.28 -9.81
N SER A 253 15.66 30.64 -9.17
CA SER A 253 14.57 31.33 -8.48
C SER A 253 15.09 32.04 -7.25
N GLN A 254 14.76 33.34 -7.13
CA GLN A 254 15.16 34.17 -5.99
C GLN A 254 14.26 33.86 -4.77
N SER A 255 12.96 33.82 -4.99
CA SER A 255 11.93 33.65 -3.96
C SER A 255 11.53 32.17 -3.84
N ILE A 256 11.64 31.62 -2.62
CA ILE A 256 11.34 30.21 -2.32
C ILE A 256 10.45 30.18 -1.07
N TYR A 257 9.35 29.43 -1.13
CA TYR A 257 8.45 29.21 0.00
C TYR A 257 8.53 27.75 0.45
N VAL A 258 8.51 27.54 1.77
CA VAL A 258 8.62 26.21 2.40
C VAL A 258 7.52 26.04 3.43
N GLY A 259 6.73 25.00 3.27
CA GLY A 259 5.73 24.57 4.27
C GLY A 259 6.34 23.60 5.27
N VAL A 260 6.06 23.83 6.53
CA VAL A 260 6.62 23.08 7.65
C VAL A 260 5.50 22.62 8.58
N ALA A 261 5.55 21.38 9.03
CA ALA A 261 4.63 20.88 10.04
C ALA A 261 5.02 21.41 11.42
N ASP A 262 4.84 22.72 11.61
CA ASP A 262 4.93 23.42 12.88
C ASP A 262 3.70 24.34 13.05
N PRO A 263 2.80 24.05 14.02
CA PRO A 263 1.63 24.89 14.27
C PRO A 263 1.94 26.31 14.70
N ALA A 264 3.15 26.60 15.15
CA ALA A 264 3.57 27.94 15.55
C ALA A 264 4.15 28.75 14.37
N SER A 265 4.80 28.09 13.41
CA SER A 265 5.50 28.73 12.29
C SER A 265 5.53 27.85 11.05
N SER A 266 4.40 27.78 10.36
CA SER A 266 4.12 26.80 9.32
C SER A 266 4.62 27.18 7.89
N LEU A 267 4.94 28.47 7.65
CA LEU A 267 5.36 28.98 6.35
C LEU A 267 6.64 29.82 6.47
N TRP A 268 7.64 29.44 5.71
CA TRP A 268 8.94 30.10 5.62
C TRP A 268 9.20 30.62 4.22
N HIS A 269 9.94 31.71 4.12
CA HIS A 269 10.30 32.37 2.86
C HIS A 269 11.78 32.71 2.82
N SER A 270 12.40 32.45 1.69
CA SER A 270 13.70 33.02 1.29
C SER A 270 13.49 34.00 0.16
N ALA A 271 14.14 35.17 0.27
CA ALA A 271 14.15 36.20 -0.77
C ALA A 271 15.52 36.34 -1.49
N ASP A 272 16.42 35.34 -1.26
CA ASP A 272 17.82 35.41 -1.74
C ASP A 272 18.33 34.06 -2.28
N GLY A 273 17.41 33.23 -2.84
CA GLY A 273 17.74 31.93 -3.44
C GLY A 273 18.12 30.87 -2.40
N GLY A 274 17.57 30.95 -1.19
CA GLY A 274 17.77 29.98 -0.13
C GLY A 274 19.02 30.17 0.72
N GLN A 275 19.62 31.38 0.71
CA GLN A 275 20.73 31.70 1.56
C GLN A 275 20.27 32.03 2.99
N THR A 276 19.20 32.82 3.12
CA THR A 276 18.58 33.16 4.40
C THR A 276 17.08 32.87 4.37
N TRP A 277 16.50 32.69 5.54
CA TRP A 277 15.10 32.28 5.70
C TRP A 277 14.44 33.08 6.82
N SER A 278 13.17 33.42 6.61
CA SER A 278 12.35 34.09 7.63
C SER A 278 10.94 33.51 7.64
N ALA A 279 10.34 33.42 8.81
CA ALA A 279 8.94 33.05 8.93
C ALA A 279 8.06 34.12 8.25
N VAL A 280 7.05 33.70 7.51
CA VAL A 280 6.12 34.65 6.87
C VAL A 280 5.21 35.27 7.91
N VAL A 281 5.23 36.59 8.02
CA VAL A 281 4.49 37.33 9.04
C VAL A 281 2.98 37.20 8.82
N GLY A 282 2.21 37.01 9.90
CA GLY A 282 0.76 36.94 9.88
C GLY A 282 0.18 35.61 9.38
N GLN A 283 1.02 34.59 9.23
CA GLN A 283 0.59 33.23 8.85
C GLN A 283 -0.39 32.61 9.86
N PRO A 284 -1.24 31.67 9.45
CA PRO A 284 -2.08 30.91 10.35
C PRO A 284 -1.30 30.16 11.42
N THR A 285 -1.82 30.06 12.63
CA THR A 285 -1.23 29.32 13.75
C THR A 285 -2.21 28.29 14.30
N GLY A 286 -1.71 27.24 14.98
CA GLY A 286 -2.50 26.15 15.53
C GLY A 286 -2.95 25.10 14.50
N VAL A 287 -2.50 25.22 13.26
CA VAL A 287 -2.76 24.31 12.13
C VAL A 287 -1.47 24.11 11.32
N ILE A 288 -1.41 23.02 10.56
CA ILE A 288 -0.25 22.66 9.72
C ILE A 288 -0.64 22.68 8.25
N PRO A 289 0.29 23.05 7.33
CA PRO A 289 0.01 23.27 5.91
C PRO A 289 0.12 21.94 5.15
N HIS A 290 -0.97 21.44 4.57
CA HIS A 290 -0.95 20.23 3.75
C HIS A 290 -0.38 20.48 2.37
N HIS A 291 -0.88 21.50 1.67
CA HIS A 291 -0.41 21.90 0.34
C HIS A 291 -0.25 23.39 0.20
N GLY A 292 0.73 23.79 -0.62
CA GLY A 292 0.95 25.16 -1.05
C GLY A 292 1.13 25.25 -2.56
N LYS A 293 0.25 25.94 -3.26
CA LYS A 293 0.27 26.09 -4.73
C LYS A 293 0.40 27.56 -5.12
N LEU A 294 1.53 27.91 -5.74
CA LEU A 294 1.78 29.26 -6.22
C LEU A 294 1.23 29.43 -7.64
N ALA A 295 0.22 30.26 -7.78
CA ALA A 295 -0.37 30.60 -9.06
C ALA A 295 0.47 31.61 -9.86
N SER A 296 0.30 31.65 -11.18
CA SER A 296 1.07 32.55 -12.07
C SER A 296 0.83 34.05 -11.80
N ASN A 297 -0.30 34.39 -11.17
CA ASN A 297 -0.63 35.76 -10.76
C ASN A 297 0.02 36.18 -9.42
N GLY A 298 0.72 35.29 -8.76
CA GLY A 298 1.43 35.54 -7.50
C GLY A 298 0.66 35.26 -6.23
N MET A 299 -0.50 34.68 -6.33
CA MET A 299 -1.24 34.17 -5.16
C MET A 299 -0.69 32.79 -4.79
N LEU A 300 -0.23 32.64 -3.55
CA LEU A 300 0.07 31.35 -2.94
C LEU A 300 -1.18 30.88 -2.19
N TYR A 301 -1.82 29.82 -2.71
CA TYR A 301 -2.98 29.19 -2.08
C TYR A 301 -2.50 28.08 -1.16
N LEU A 302 -3.11 27.96 0.03
CA LEU A 302 -2.70 27.01 1.06
C LEU A 302 -3.90 26.31 1.68
N SER A 303 -3.84 24.98 1.79
CA SER A 303 -4.75 24.18 2.59
C SER A 303 -4.11 23.83 3.94
N TYR A 304 -4.88 23.94 5.02
CA TYR A 304 -4.44 23.69 6.39
C TYR A 304 -5.35 22.72 7.10
N ASN A 305 -4.77 21.95 8.02
CA ASN A 305 -5.47 21.02 8.88
C ASN A 305 -4.87 21.03 10.30
N ASN A 306 -5.65 20.55 11.28
CA ASN A 306 -5.18 20.42 12.66
C ASN A 306 -4.32 19.18 12.92
N ASN A 307 -4.35 18.18 12.01
CA ASN A 307 -3.57 16.93 12.06
C ASN A 307 -2.88 16.68 10.71
N ALA A 308 -1.92 15.76 10.67
CA ALA A 308 -1.15 15.49 9.46
C ALA A 308 -1.87 14.51 8.50
N GLY A 309 -2.89 13.78 8.95
CA GLY A 309 -3.58 12.79 8.13
C GLY A 309 -2.73 11.55 7.80
N PRO A 310 -3.24 10.64 7.00
CA PRO A 310 -4.49 10.70 6.24
C PRO A 310 -5.74 10.25 7.02
N TYR A 311 -5.60 9.65 8.22
CA TYR A 311 -6.70 9.03 8.96
C TYR A 311 -7.53 10.01 9.78
N ASP A 312 -7.04 11.20 10.02
CA ASP A 312 -7.64 12.21 10.88
C ASP A 312 -7.54 13.62 10.28
N GLY A 313 -7.91 14.62 11.06
CA GLY A 313 -7.99 15.98 10.59
C GLY A 313 -9.42 16.39 10.29
N SER A 314 -9.99 17.19 11.19
CA SER A 314 -11.39 17.59 11.17
C SER A 314 -11.60 19.10 11.21
N ALA A 315 -10.53 19.87 11.41
CA ALA A 315 -10.57 21.32 11.54
C ALA A 315 -9.37 21.96 10.83
N GLY A 316 -9.65 22.96 10.02
CA GLY A 316 -8.62 23.68 9.28
C GLY A 316 -9.24 24.82 8.47
N GLY A 317 -8.56 25.18 7.39
CA GLY A 317 -9.06 26.24 6.51
C GLY A 317 -8.24 26.34 5.24
N VAL A 318 -8.63 27.27 4.41
CA VAL A 318 -7.94 27.62 3.18
C VAL A 318 -7.62 29.11 3.22
N TRP A 319 -6.39 29.43 2.89
CA TRP A 319 -5.88 30.81 2.84
C TRP A 319 -5.23 31.09 1.48
N LYS A 320 -5.17 32.34 1.14
CA LYS A 320 -4.29 32.83 0.08
C LYS A 320 -3.36 33.91 0.63
N TYR A 321 -2.14 33.87 0.17
CA TYR A 321 -1.09 34.86 0.47
C TYR A 321 -0.66 35.54 -0.82
N ASP A 322 -0.78 36.86 -0.89
CA ASP A 322 -0.30 37.64 -2.00
C ASP A 322 1.21 37.88 -1.84
N THR A 323 2.02 37.25 -2.68
CA THR A 323 3.48 37.32 -2.58
C THR A 323 4.02 38.71 -2.91
N GLY A 324 3.26 39.55 -3.57
CA GLY A 324 3.65 40.93 -3.93
C GLY A 324 3.38 41.95 -2.82
N SER A 325 2.21 41.84 -2.16
CA SER A 325 1.81 42.78 -1.11
C SER A 325 2.02 42.23 0.32
N ALA A 326 2.40 40.96 0.47
CA ALA A 326 2.51 40.22 1.74
C ALA A 326 1.17 40.16 2.50
N ALA A 327 0.04 40.22 1.82
CA ALA A 327 -1.27 40.22 2.44
C ALA A 327 -1.87 38.81 2.51
N TRP A 328 -2.43 38.46 3.70
CA TRP A 328 -3.17 37.25 3.92
C TRP A 328 -4.68 37.46 3.76
N THR A 329 -5.36 36.51 3.15
CA THR A 329 -6.81 36.47 3.05
C THR A 329 -7.32 35.07 3.39
N VAL A 330 -8.26 34.98 4.32
CA VAL A 330 -8.99 33.76 4.60
C VAL A 330 -10.01 33.53 3.49
N ILE A 331 -9.94 32.37 2.86
CA ILE A 331 -10.86 31.97 1.78
C ILE A 331 -11.51 30.61 2.06
N THR A 332 -11.52 30.20 3.30
CA THR A 332 -12.10 28.92 3.74
C THR A 332 -13.52 28.74 3.20
N PRO A 333 -13.82 27.62 2.53
CA PRO A 333 -15.17 27.29 2.08
C PRO A 333 -16.17 27.24 3.24
N PRO A 334 -17.49 27.38 2.96
CA PRO A 334 -18.51 27.34 4.01
C PRO A 334 -18.50 25.98 4.72
N PRO A 335 -18.78 25.95 6.05
CA PRO A 335 -18.83 24.73 6.82
C PRO A 335 -19.94 23.80 6.33
N SER A 336 -19.80 22.51 6.62
CA SER A 336 -20.83 21.52 6.33
C SER A 336 -22.08 21.79 7.16
N PRO A 337 -23.27 21.83 6.54
CA PRO A 337 -24.51 21.90 7.28
C PRO A 337 -24.82 20.62 8.06
N LEU A 338 -24.09 19.54 7.84
CA LEU A 338 -24.29 18.23 8.46
C LEU A 338 -23.25 17.94 9.56
N ASN A 339 -21.99 18.39 9.41
CA ASN A 339 -20.88 17.96 10.25
C ASN A 339 -20.07 19.11 10.89
N GLY A 340 -20.39 20.37 10.60
CA GLY A 340 -19.59 21.50 11.05
C GLY A 340 -18.39 21.79 10.15
N GLY A 341 -17.20 21.97 10.72
CA GLY A 341 -15.99 22.29 9.96
C GLY A 341 -15.38 21.14 9.19
N TYR A 342 -14.38 21.48 8.37
CA TYR A 342 -13.54 20.53 7.65
C TYR A 342 -12.09 20.77 7.98
N GLY A 343 -11.26 19.69 7.94
CA GLY A 343 -9.84 19.79 7.63
C GLY A 343 -9.66 19.71 6.11
N PHE A 344 -8.69 20.42 5.57
CA PHE A 344 -8.47 20.48 4.11
C PHE A 344 -7.15 19.82 3.75
N GLY A 345 -7.21 18.89 2.78
CA GLY A 345 -6.06 18.25 2.15
C GLY A 345 -5.83 18.78 0.75
N GLY A 346 -6.23 17.99 -0.27
CA GLY A 346 -5.97 18.28 -1.68
C GLY A 346 -6.33 19.70 -2.12
N LEU A 347 -5.41 20.32 -2.85
CA LEU A 347 -5.54 21.68 -3.38
C LEU A 347 -4.90 21.76 -4.76
N SER A 348 -5.64 22.22 -5.76
CA SER A 348 -5.09 22.51 -7.09
C SER A 348 -5.53 23.88 -7.61
N VAL A 349 -4.65 24.50 -8.40
CA VAL A 349 -4.89 25.78 -9.09
C VAL A 349 -4.87 25.53 -10.60
N ASP A 350 -5.90 25.97 -11.30
CA ASP A 350 -5.94 25.92 -12.75
C ASP A 350 -4.84 26.85 -13.34
N ARG A 351 -3.87 26.24 -14.01
CA ARG A 351 -2.75 26.99 -14.59
C ARG A 351 -3.19 27.98 -15.67
N LEU A 352 -4.27 27.65 -16.40
CA LEU A 352 -4.82 28.50 -17.48
C LEU A 352 -5.67 29.64 -16.91
N ASN A 353 -6.25 29.44 -15.71
CA ASN A 353 -7.10 30.41 -15.02
C ASN A 353 -6.69 30.54 -13.54
N PRO A 354 -5.67 31.32 -13.20
CA PRO A 354 -5.01 31.29 -11.89
C PRO A 354 -5.87 31.72 -10.68
N ASN A 355 -7.10 32.19 -10.93
CA ASN A 355 -8.13 32.44 -9.91
C ASN A 355 -9.09 31.24 -9.74
N THR A 356 -8.95 30.21 -10.56
CA THR A 356 -9.76 29.00 -10.43
C THR A 356 -9.00 27.99 -9.57
N ILE A 357 -9.63 27.54 -8.49
CA ILE A 357 -9.06 26.60 -7.54
C ILE A 357 -10.08 25.52 -7.17
N VAL A 358 -9.59 24.31 -6.90
CA VAL A 358 -10.37 23.22 -6.32
C VAL A 358 -9.68 22.79 -5.02
N VAL A 359 -10.49 22.57 -3.98
CA VAL A 359 -10.02 22.13 -2.67
C VAL A 359 -10.88 20.96 -2.20
N ALA A 360 -10.27 19.98 -1.54
CA ALA A 360 -10.95 18.84 -0.97
C ALA A 360 -10.95 18.85 0.55
N ALA A 361 -12.06 18.40 1.15
CA ALA A 361 -12.07 17.98 2.54
C ALA A 361 -11.20 16.74 2.70
N LEU A 362 -10.26 16.72 3.66
CA LEU A 362 -9.27 15.66 3.78
C LEU A 362 -9.92 14.32 4.13
N ASN A 363 -10.50 14.18 5.28
CA ASN A 363 -11.01 12.93 5.82
C ASN A 363 -12.47 13.02 6.20
N GLN A 364 -13.31 13.29 5.21
CA GLN A 364 -14.75 13.37 5.37
C GLN A 364 -15.38 12.05 4.97
N TRP A 365 -15.60 11.16 5.94
CA TRP A 365 -16.23 9.87 5.67
C TRP A 365 -17.76 9.97 5.56
N TRP A 366 -18.40 10.74 6.44
CA TRP A 366 -19.87 10.82 6.48
C TRP A 366 -20.38 12.23 6.12
N PRO A 367 -21.39 12.35 5.25
CA PRO A 367 -21.98 11.30 4.42
C PRO A 367 -21.07 10.89 3.28
N ASP A 368 -20.20 11.79 2.75
CA ASP A 368 -19.16 11.59 1.74
C ASP A 368 -18.20 12.77 1.74
N THR A 369 -17.02 12.63 1.08
CA THR A 369 -16.08 13.73 0.93
C THR A 369 -16.72 14.92 0.22
N GLN A 370 -16.19 16.12 0.46
CA GLN A 370 -16.65 17.36 -0.17
C GLN A 370 -15.51 17.97 -0.98
N PHE A 371 -15.83 18.36 -2.20
CA PHE A 371 -14.99 19.22 -3.02
C PHE A 371 -15.61 20.59 -3.16
N PHE A 372 -14.78 21.59 -3.16
CA PHE A 372 -15.13 23.00 -3.31
C PHE A 372 -14.39 23.57 -4.52
N ARG A 373 -15.13 24.27 -5.38
CA ARG A 373 -14.55 24.94 -6.55
C ARG A 373 -14.86 26.44 -6.50
N SER A 374 -13.83 27.24 -6.76
CA SER A 374 -13.92 28.69 -6.90
C SER A 374 -13.37 29.13 -8.25
N GLN A 375 -13.95 30.14 -8.88
CA GLN A 375 -13.45 30.77 -10.10
C GLN A 375 -12.96 32.20 -9.88
N ASP A 376 -13.06 32.70 -8.65
CA ASP A 376 -12.81 34.09 -8.27
C ASP A 376 -11.77 34.22 -7.15
N GLY A 377 -10.85 33.26 -7.06
CA GLY A 377 -9.77 33.25 -6.07
C GLY A 377 -10.24 32.98 -4.66
N GLY A 378 -11.29 32.20 -4.48
CA GLY A 378 -11.82 31.81 -3.18
C GLY A 378 -12.82 32.79 -2.56
N ASN A 379 -13.30 33.78 -3.31
CA ASN A 379 -14.32 34.70 -2.78
C ASN A 379 -15.71 34.04 -2.75
N THR A 380 -16.01 33.18 -3.72
CA THR A 380 -17.21 32.35 -3.74
C THR A 380 -16.87 30.90 -4.03
N TRP A 381 -17.72 29.98 -3.54
CA TRP A 381 -17.51 28.54 -3.63
C TRP A 381 -18.76 27.81 -4.11
N SER A 382 -18.59 26.87 -5.02
CA SER A 382 -19.57 25.85 -5.37
C SER A 382 -19.14 24.50 -4.81
N LEU A 383 -20.12 23.65 -4.46
CA LEU A 383 -19.92 22.36 -3.78
C LEU A 383 -20.20 21.22 -4.75
N ILE A 384 -19.44 20.11 -4.66
CA ILE A 384 -19.67 18.93 -5.50
C ILE A 384 -21.01 18.24 -5.18
N TRP A 385 -21.50 18.41 -3.98
CA TRP A 385 -22.86 18.05 -3.58
C TRP A 385 -23.42 19.03 -2.56
N ASN A 386 -24.75 19.18 -2.55
CA ASN A 386 -25.46 20.05 -1.63
C ASN A 386 -26.36 19.23 -0.69
N ALA A 387 -26.63 19.72 0.52
CA ALA A 387 -27.61 19.13 1.41
C ALA A 387 -29.01 19.70 1.14
N ASN A 388 -30.00 18.81 0.95
CA ASN A 388 -31.40 19.19 0.88
C ASN A 388 -32.17 18.54 2.01
N PHE A 389 -32.40 19.28 3.08
CA PHE A 389 -33.08 18.81 4.28
C PHE A 389 -34.59 18.54 4.10
N ALA A 390 -35.16 18.89 2.96
CA ALA A 390 -36.52 18.50 2.61
C ALA A 390 -36.61 17.03 2.17
N ASN A 391 -35.49 16.43 1.81
CA ASN A 391 -35.44 15.02 1.44
C ASN A 391 -35.25 14.15 2.68
N PRO A 392 -35.89 12.96 2.73
CA PRO A 392 -35.60 12.00 3.77
C PRO A 392 -34.21 11.38 3.58
N TRP A 393 -33.60 10.94 4.67
CA TRP A 393 -32.38 10.13 4.59
C TRP A 393 -32.65 8.82 3.81
N PRO A 394 -31.73 8.38 2.92
CA PRO A 394 -30.38 8.92 2.63
C PRO A 394 -30.31 9.99 1.52
N ASN A 395 -31.42 10.37 0.93
CA ASN A 395 -31.49 11.29 -0.23
C ASN A 395 -31.27 12.76 0.14
N ILE A 396 -30.68 13.02 1.30
CA ILE A 396 -30.33 14.37 1.74
C ILE A 396 -29.22 14.99 0.88
N MET A 397 -28.34 14.18 0.31
CA MET A 397 -27.29 14.61 -0.63
C MET A 397 -27.86 14.81 -2.02
N VAL A 398 -27.64 15.98 -2.58
CA VAL A 398 -27.97 16.31 -3.98
C VAL A 398 -26.64 16.46 -4.74
N PRO A 399 -26.22 15.46 -5.54
CA PRO A 399 -24.93 15.46 -6.21
C PRO A 399 -24.93 16.39 -7.43
N ASN A 400 -23.83 17.12 -7.60
CA ASN A 400 -23.48 17.85 -8.82
C ASN A 400 -22.47 17.04 -9.67
N TYR A 401 -22.53 15.73 -9.55
CA TYR A 401 -21.65 14.79 -10.25
C TYR A 401 -22.40 13.51 -10.62
N THR A 402 -21.81 12.77 -11.56
CA THR A 402 -22.09 11.35 -11.81
C THR A 402 -20.83 10.54 -11.46
N LEU A 403 -20.99 9.28 -11.04
CA LEU A 403 -19.88 8.42 -10.68
C LEU A 403 -19.92 7.10 -11.44
N SER A 404 -18.85 6.81 -12.20
CA SER A 404 -18.66 5.55 -12.95
C SER A 404 -17.50 4.75 -12.36
N TYR A 405 -17.76 3.51 -11.95
CA TYR A 405 -16.78 2.67 -11.27
C TYR A 405 -16.88 1.18 -11.63
N ALA A 406 -18.08 0.69 -11.92
CA ALA A 406 -18.39 -0.73 -11.93
C ALA A 406 -17.61 -1.55 -12.98
N SER A 407 -17.21 -0.91 -14.08
CA SER A 407 -16.41 -1.57 -15.13
C SER A 407 -14.93 -1.72 -14.78
N VAL A 408 -14.43 -0.96 -13.79
CA VAL A 408 -13.01 -0.95 -13.41
C VAL A 408 -12.81 -1.49 -12.00
N ALA A 409 -13.68 -1.12 -11.06
CA ALA A 409 -13.55 -1.45 -9.63
C ALA A 409 -14.93 -1.70 -8.99
N PRO A 410 -15.63 -2.78 -9.35
CA PRO A 410 -16.96 -3.09 -8.82
C PRO A 410 -16.97 -3.30 -7.30
N TRP A 411 -15.83 -3.62 -6.70
CA TRP A 411 -15.64 -3.82 -5.26
C TRP A 411 -15.72 -2.51 -4.45
N LEU A 412 -15.66 -1.33 -5.07
CA LEU A 412 -15.78 -0.03 -4.36
C LEU A 412 -17.12 0.16 -3.63
N THR A 413 -18.07 -0.73 -3.83
CA THR A 413 -19.27 -0.83 -2.99
C THR A 413 -18.99 -1.43 -1.61
N PHE A 414 -17.80 -2.00 -1.37
CA PHE A 414 -17.43 -2.69 -0.13
C PHE A 414 -18.49 -3.70 0.32
N GLY A 415 -19.03 -4.48 -0.61
CA GLY A 415 -20.09 -5.45 -0.37
C GLY A 415 -21.47 -4.86 -0.08
N ALA A 416 -21.65 -3.54 -0.17
CA ALA A 416 -22.97 -2.92 -0.05
C ALA A 416 -23.78 -3.17 -1.33
N THR A 417 -25.00 -3.66 -1.17
CA THR A 417 -25.96 -3.90 -2.24
C THR A 417 -27.33 -3.33 -1.87
N PRO A 418 -28.26 -3.11 -2.82
CA PRO A 418 -29.63 -2.73 -2.47
C PRO A 418 -30.30 -3.70 -1.50
N ALA A 419 -29.95 -4.98 -1.53
CA ALA A 419 -30.46 -5.99 -0.60
C ALA A 419 -29.87 -5.89 0.80
N THR A 420 -28.62 -5.40 0.94
CA THR A 420 -27.96 -5.20 2.24
C THR A 420 -28.16 -3.82 2.82
N CYS A 421 -28.60 -2.85 2.01
CA CYS A 421 -28.86 -1.45 2.40
C CYS A 421 -30.37 -1.19 2.53
N THR A 422 -31.01 -1.71 3.56
CA THR A 422 -32.42 -1.43 3.85
C THR A 422 -32.57 -0.25 4.82
N ALA A 423 -33.70 0.47 4.73
CA ALA A 423 -33.93 1.67 5.53
C ALA A 423 -34.02 1.44 7.05
N THR A 424 -34.13 0.21 7.52
CA THR A 424 -34.49 -0.12 8.90
C THR A 424 -33.48 -0.95 9.69
N GLY A 425 -32.40 -1.37 9.08
CA GLY A 425 -31.40 -2.15 9.79
C GLY A 425 -30.36 -2.68 8.83
N THR A 426 -29.17 -2.18 8.96
CA THR A 426 -28.11 -2.49 8.00
C THR A 426 -27.11 -3.42 8.63
N THR A 427 -26.81 -4.50 7.94
CA THR A 427 -25.69 -5.38 8.27
C THR A 427 -24.35 -4.84 7.72
N ASN A 428 -24.40 -3.77 6.92
CA ASN A 428 -23.22 -3.15 6.32
C ASN A 428 -23.10 -1.70 6.87
N SER A 429 -21.93 -1.37 7.42
CA SER A 429 -21.65 -0.05 8.01
C SER A 429 -21.68 1.11 6.98
N LEU A 430 -21.62 0.81 5.70
CA LEU A 430 -21.72 1.81 4.63
C LEU A 430 -23.17 2.19 4.30
N CYS A 431 -24.15 1.38 4.72
CA CYS A 431 -25.56 1.68 4.48
C CYS A 431 -26.14 2.58 5.57
N PRO A 432 -27.03 3.50 5.22
CA PRO A 432 -27.53 3.88 3.90
C PRO A 432 -26.75 5.02 3.23
N GLN A 433 -25.47 5.08 3.41
CA GLN A 433 -24.60 6.12 2.85
C GLN A 433 -24.45 5.97 1.34
N PRO A 434 -23.99 7.00 0.61
CA PRO A 434 -23.61 6.86 -0.80
C PRO A 434 -22.56 5.77 -0.98
N THR A 435 -22.78 4.90 -1.96
CA THR A 435 -21.89 3.78 -2.25
C THR A 435 -21.87 3.55 -3.75
N PRO A 436 -20.69 3.61 -4.39
CA PRO A 436 -19.39 3.97 -3.81
C PRO A 436 -19.33 5.42 -3.37
N LYS A 437 -18.34 5.74 -2.54
CA LYS A 437 -18.04 7.10 -2.12
C LYS A 437 -17.21 7.84 -3.17
N LEU A 438 -17.32 9.18 -3.19
CA LEU A 438 -16.34 10.04 -3.88
C LEU A 438 -14.94 9.86 -3.30
N GLY A 439 -14.82 9.46 -2.04
CA GLY A 439 -13.59 9.12 -1.39
C GLY A 439 -13.48 9.59 0.07
N TRP A 440 -12.30 9.38 0.60
CA TRP A 440 -11.80 9.87 1.88
C TRP A 440 -10.27 9.91 1.76
N MET A 441 -9.57 10.55 2.69
CA MET A 441 -8.11 10.75 2.60
C MET A 441 -7.72 11.48 1.30
N VAL A 442 -8.47 12.52 0.91
CA VAL A 442 -8.22 13.22 -0.35
C VAL A 442 -7.11 14.26 -0.15
N GLU A 443 -5.87 13.82 -0.37
CA GLU A 443 -4.67 14.67 -0.32
C GLU A 443 -4.22 15.06 -1.72
N SER A 444 -4.09 14.10 -2.63
CA SER A 444 -3.69 14.38 -4.01
C SER A 444 -4.92 14.80 -4.83
N LEU A 445 -4.83 15.99 -5.39
CA LEU A 445 -5.83 16.56 -6.30
C LEU A 445 -5.12 17.50 -7.26
N GLU A 446 -5.22 17.23 -8.58
CA GLU A 446 -4.53 18.03 -9.58
C GLU A 446 -5.39 18.27 -10.82
N ILE A 447 -5.51 19.54 -11.21
CA ILE A 447 -6.06 19.95 -12.52
C ILE A 447 -4.92 19.86 -13.53
N ASP A 448 -5.20 19.25 -14.70
CA ASP A 448 -4.24 19.17 -15.80
C ASP A 448 -3.80 20.59 -16.23
N PRO A 449 -2.49 20.90 -16.22
CA PRO A 449 -1.99 22.22 -16.52
C PRO A 449 -2.22 22.70 -17.96
N PHE A 450 -2.67 21.80 -18.86
CA PHE A 450 -3.00 22.10 -20.25
C PHE A 450 -4.50 22.07 -20.53
N HIS A 451 -5.32 21.47 -19.65
CA HIS A 451 -6.74 21.25 -19.87
C HIS A 451 -7.56 21.46 -18.58
N SER A 452 -8.16 22.63 -18.41
CA SER A 452 -9.01 22.98 -17.25
C SER A 452 -10.19 22.03 -16.99
N ASN A 453 -10.56 21.21 -17.98
CA ASN A 453 -11.60 20.19 -17.86
C ASN A 453 -11.14 18.88 -17.25
N HIS A 454 -9.83 18.60 -17.29
CA HIS A 454 -9.26 17.36 -16.80
C HIS A 454 -8.72 17.54 -15.37
N MET A 455 -9.17 16.69 -14.49
CA MET A 455 -8.70 16.64 -13.09
C MET A 455 -8.56 15.19 -12.65
N LEU A 456 -7.50 14.88 -11.91
CA LEU A 456 -7.32 13.61 -11.21
C LEU A 456 -7.26 13.87 -9.70
N TYR A 457 -7.76 12.91 -8.89
CA TYR A 457 -7.57 12.93 -7.45
C TYR A 457 -7.45 11.52 -6.87
N GLY A 458 -6.60 11.36 -5.86
CA GLY A 458 -6.39 10.12 -5.14
C GLY A 458 -7.20 10.07 -3.85
N THR A 459 -7.56 8.86 -3.44
CA THR A 459 -8.32 8.57 -2.23
C THR A 459 -7.70 7.41 -1.47
N GLY A 460 -8.23 7.07 -0.30
CA GLY A 460 -7.83 5.90 0.47
C GLY A 460 -8.11 4.54 -0.18
N ALA A 461 -8.76 4.52 -1.36
CA ALA A 461 -9.10 3.26 -2.04
C ALA A 461 -8.73 3.26 -3.52
N THR A 462 -8.70 4.40 -4.18
CA THR A 462 -8.56 4.48 -5.64
C THR A 462 -8.17 5.88 -6.10
N MET A 463 -7.90 6.02 -7.39
CA MET A 463 -7.83 7.29 -8.09
C MET A 463 -9.09 7.49 -8.95
N TYR A 464 -9.65 8.67 -8.86
CA TYR A 464 -10.72 9.14 -9.74
C TYR A 464 -10.26 10.26 -10.66
N GLY A 465 -10.98 10.46 -11.74
CA GLY A 465 -10.76 11.57 -12.67
C GLY A 465 -12.03 12.04 -13.34
N THR A 466 -11.96 13.23 -13.94
CA THR A 466 -13.00 13.80 -14.80
C THR A 466 -12.39 14.52 -15.99
N ASN A 467 -13.08 14.51 -17.12
CA ASN A 467 -12.71 15.25 -18.33
C ASN A 467 -13.71 16.38 -18.67
N ASN A 468 -14.65 16.68 -17.76
CA ASN A 468 -15.62 17.76 -17.93
C ASN A 468 -15.79 18.60 -16.65
N LEU A 469 -14.70 18.84 -15.93
CA LEU A 469 -14.71 19.58 -14.66
C LEU A 469 -15.44 20.93 -14.76
N THR A 470 -15.26 21.66 -15.88
CA THR A 470 -15.87 22.99 -16.08
C THR A 470 -17.39 22.94 -16.34
N ALA A 471 -17.99 21.76 -16.54
CA ALA A 471 -19.45 21.63 -16.57
C ALA A 471 -20.07 22.07 -15.22
N TRP A 472 -19.36 21.86 -14.13
CA TRP A 472 -19.74 22.31 -12.80
C TRP A 472 -19.92 23.84 -12.70
N ASP A 473 -19.11 24.62 -13.45
CA ASP A 473 -19.17 26.10 -13.43
C ASP A 473 -20.49 26.67 -13.96
N THR A 474 -21.22 25.90 -14.78
CA THR A 474 -22.48 26.30 -15.41
C THR A 474 -23.69 25.60 -14.81
N GLY A 475 -23.54 24.94 -13.67
CA GLY A 475 -24.59 24.17 -13.00
C GLY A 475 -24.86 22.80 -13.62
N GLY A 476 -23.96 22.30 -14.47
CA GLY A 476 -23.93 20.93 -14.96
C GLY A 476 -23.25 19.99 -13.95
N GLN A 477 -23.24 18.70 -14.28
CA GLN A 477 -22.61 17.67 -13.43
C GLN A 477 -21.20 17.33 -13.94
N ALA A 478 -20.23 17.19 -13.04
CA ALA A 478 -18.95 16.60 -13.33
C ALA A 478 -19.10 15.08 -13.48
N ASN A 479 -18.58 14.51 -14.57
CA ASN A 479 -18.60 13.07 -14.80
C ASN A 479 -17.30 12.46 -14.21
N ILE A 480 -17.41 11.94 -13.01
CA ILE A 480 -16.29 11.32 -12.30
C ILE A 480 -16.25 9.82 -12.61
N SER A 481 -15.06 9.30 -12.88
CA SER A 481 -14.82 7.87 -13.13
C SER A 481 -13.55 7.39 -12.46
N VAL A 482 -13.46 6.08 -12.20
CA VAL A 482 -12.21 5.46 -11.75
C VAL A 482 -11.15 5.62 -12.84
N ALA A 483 -10.01 6.19 -12.48
CA ALA A 483 -8.89 6.52 -13.36
C ALA A 483 -7.60 5.73 -13.01
N ALA A 484 -7.72 4.59 -12.33
CA ALA A 484 -6.63 3.82 -11.76
C ALA A 484 -6.33 2.51 -12.53
N VAL A 485 -6.72 2.40 -13.80
CA VAL A 485 -6.43 1.19 -14.60
C VAL A 485 -4.92 0.94 -14.68
N GLY A 486 -4.46 -0.23 -14.22
CA GLY A 486 -3.03 -0.58 -14.16
C GLY A 486 -2.34 -0.30 -12.82
N ILE A 487 -2.98 0.46 -11.92
CA ILE A 487 -2.55 0.52 -10.53
C ILE A 487 -3.13 -0.68 -9.79
N GLU A 488 -2.27 -1.44 -9.13
CA GLU A 488 -2.63 -2.52 -8.19
C GLU A 488 -1.80 -2.30 -6.92
N GLU A 489 -2.49 -2.00 -5.82
CA GLU A 489 -1.83 -1.52 -4.60
C GLU A 489 -2.37 -2.22 -3.35
N THR A 490 -2.70 -3.50 -3.43
CA THR A 490 -3.14 -4.25 -2.27
C THR A 490 -2.00 -4.95 -1.54
N SER A 491 -2.09 -5.02 -0.20
CA SER A 491 -1.26 -5.89 0.64
C SER A 491 -1.89 -7.27 0.72
N VAL A 492 -1.23 -8.28 0.16
CA VAL A 492 -1.74 -9.64 0.06
C VAL A 492 -1.31 -10.46 1.27
N LEU A 493 -2.26 -11.06 1.99
CA LEU A 493 -2.02 -11.79 3.23
C LEU A 493 -2.06 -13.31 3.06
N ASP A 494 -2.96 -13.84 2.23
CA ASP A 494 -3.00 -15.28 1.92
C ASP A 494 -3.59 -15.54 0.53
N LEU A 495 -3.21 -16.65 -0.10
CA LEU A 495 -3.64 -17.07 -1.43
C LEU A 495 -3.89 -18.58 -1.47
N ILE A 496 -5.00 -18.97 -2.08
CA ILE A 496 -5.27 -20.37 -2.47
C ILE A 496 -5.67 -20.48 -3.94
N SER A 497 -5.21 -21.56 -4.60
CA SER A 497 -5.67 -21.96 -5.94
C SER A 497 -6.30 -23.34 -5.83
N PRO A 498 -7.64 -23.45 -5.81
CA PRO A 498 -8.31 -24.74 -5.69
C PRO A 498 -8.08 -25.65 -6.92
N PRO A 499 -7.95 -26.98 -6.76
CA PRO A 499 -7.69 -27.90 -7.87
C PRO A 499 -8.88 -28.09 -8.81
N ALA A 500 -10.06 -27.60 -8.45
CA ALA A 500 -11.30 -27.70 -9.22
C ALA A 500 -12.20 -26.48 -9.00
N GLY A 501 -13.19 -26.31 -9.85
CA GLY A 501 -14.11 -25.17 -9.80
C GLY A 501 -13.77 -24.09 -10.83
N THR A 502 -14.54 -23.00 -10.83
CA THR A 502 -14.33 -21.86 -11.75
C THR A 502 -13.25 -20.89 -11.28
N ALA A 503 -13.09 -20.72 -9.95
CA ALA A 503 -12.07 -19.84 -9.41
C ALA A 503 -10.66 -20.34 -9.72
N HIS A 504 -9.87 -19.50 -10.37
CA HIS A 504 -8.43 -19.74 -10.57
C HIS A 504 -7.65 -19.48 -9.29
N LEU A 505 -8.06 -18.45 -8.57
CA LEU A 505 -7.41 -17.98 -7.36
C LEU A 505 -8.46 -17.39 -6.41
N ILE A 506 -8.22 -17.51 -5.11
CA ILE A 506 -8.97 -16.79 -4.08
C ILE A 506 -7.96 -16.13 -3.17
N SER A 507 -8.18 -14.87 -2.84
CA SER A 507 -7.23 -14.03 -2.12
C SER A 507 -7.81 -13.51 -0.81
N ALA A 508 -6.93 -13.36 0.19
CA ALA A 508 -7.16 -12.59 1.39
C ALA A 508 -6.20 -11.40 1.38
N VAL A 509 -6.76 -10.19 1.48
CA VAL A 509 -5.98 -8.95 1.37
C VAL A 509 -6.30 -8.00 2.52
N GLY A 510 -5.34 -7.11 2.82
CA GLY A 510 -5.54 -6.02 3.76
C GLY A 510 -6.56 -5.00 3.22
N ASP A 511 -7.27 -4.34 4.11
CA ASP A 511 -8.21 -3.23 3.89
C ASP A 511 -9.45 -3.55 3.03
N ASN A 512 -9.38 -4.53 2.15
CA ASN A 512 -10.44 -4.88 1.21
C ASN A 512 -10.91 -6.34 1.35
N GLY A 513 -10.56 -7.05 2.42
CA GLY A 513 -11.02 -8.39 2.78
C GLY A 513 -10.54 -9.50 1.86
N GLY A 514 -11.01 -9.57 0.61
CA GLY A 514 -10.59 -10.60 -0.33
C GLY A 514 -11.50 -10.76 -1.54
N TYR A 515 -11.01 -11.55 -2.50
CA TYR A 515 -11.63 -11.69 -3.82
C TYR A 515 -11.59 -13.14 -4.32
N THR A 516 -12.63 -13.54 -5.06
CA THR A 516 -12.68 -14.77 -5.83
C THR A 516 -12.44 -14.45 -7.31
N HIS A 517 -11.28 -14.89 -7.84
CA HIS A 517 -10.84 -14.59 -9.21
C HIS A 517 -11.21 -15.74 -10.15
N ASN A 518 -12.28 -15.59 -10.89
CA ASN A 518 -12.70 -16.52 -11.96
C ASN A 518 -11.97 -16.20 -13.29
N ASP A 519 -11.64 -14.93 -13.49
CA ASP A 519 -10.75 -14.42 -14.53
C ASP A 519 -9.65 -13.57 -13.86
N LEU A 520 -8.41 -13.77 -14.28
CA LEU A 520 -7.27 -13.07 -13.70
C LEU A 520 -7.08 -11.66 -14.31
N THR A 521 -7.76 -11.40 -15.41
CA THR A 521 -7.63 -10.15 -16.20
C THR A 521 -8.79 -9.18 -15.99
N GLU A 522 -9.79 -9.58 -15.20
CA GLU A 522 -10.97 -8.78 -14.91
C GLU A 522 -11.12 -8.53 -13.40
N SER A 523 -11.62 -7.35 -13.07
CA SER A 523 -11.91 -6.97 -11.69
C SER A 523 -13.12 -7.73 -11.15
N SER A 524 -12.99 -8.26 -9.93
CA SER A 524 -14.05 -8.96 -9.21
C SER A 524 -14.76 -8.04 -8.20
N VAL A 525 -15.98 -8.42 -7.81
CA VAL A 525 -16.60 -7.87 -6.60
C VAL A 525 -15.84 -8.40 -5.36
N MET A 526 -15.88 -7.62 -4.29
CA MET A 526 -15.33 -8.05 -3.01
C MET A 526 -16.15 -9.22 -2.44
N ASP A 527 -15.48 -10.23 -1.87
CA ASP A 527 -16.16 -11.32 -1.19
C ASP A 527 -16.99 -10.80 -0.01
N ALA A 528 -18.29 -11.03 -0.06
CA ALA A 528 -19.25 -10.58 0.94
C ALA A 528 -19.77 -11.75 1.81
N ASN A 529 -20.53 -11.45 2.88
CA ASN A 529 -21.13 -12.41 3.81
C ASN A 529 -20.14 -13.37 4.51
N PRO A 530 -19.32 -12.88 5.44
CA PRO A 530 -19.19 -11.49 5.88
C PRO A 530 -18.23 -10.70 4.98
N VAL A 531 -18.37 -9.37 4.94
CA VAL A 531 -17.31 -8.49 4.45
C VAL A 531 -16.30 -8.35 5.59
N PHE A 532 -15.01 -8.51 5.30
CA PHE A 532 -13.93 -8.24 6.25
C PHE A 532 -13.28 -6.90 5.95
N THR A 533 -12.80 -6.20 6.96
CA THR A 533 -11.86 -5.10 6.77
C THR A 533 -10.56 -5.66 6.20
N SER A 534 -10.01 -6.72 6.80
CA SER A 534 -8.86 -7.44 6.27
C SER A 534 -9.14 -8.94 6.32
N GLY A 535 -8.94 -9.65 5.20
CA GLY A 535 -8.84 -11.09 5.18
C GLY A 535 -7.46 -11.52 5.66
N THR A 536 -7.36 -12.46 6.61
CA THR A 536 -6.07 -12.85 7.18
C THR A 536 -5.62 -14.24 6.79
N SER A 537 -6.54 -15.15 6.51
CA SER A 537 -6.23 -16.51 6.07
C SER A 537 -7.43 -17.16 5.41
N LEU A 538 -7.15 -18.09 4.51
CA LEU A 538 -8.16 -18.93 3.86
C LEU A 538 -7.59 -20.32 3.59
N ASP A 539 -8.50 -21.30 3.51
CA ASP A 539 -8.14 -22.68 3.21
C ASP A 539 -9.31 -23.40 2.51
N TYR A 540 -9.00 -24.44 1.75
CA TYR A 540 -9.98 -25.30 1.10
C TYR A 540 -9.77 -26.77 1.47
N ALA A 541 -10.82 -27.56 1.40
CA ALA A 541 -10.73 -29.01 1.60
C ALA A 541 -10.20 -29.70 0.34
N GLU A 542 -9.03 -30.34 0.41
CA GLU A 542 -8.34 -30.93 -0.75
C GLU A 542 -9.18 -31.97 -1.49
N LEU A 543 -9.91 -32.81 -0.74
CA LEU A 543 -10.79 -33.87 -1.28
C LEU A 543 -12.19 -33.37 -1.63
N ASN A 544 -12.52 -32.13 -1.25
CA ASN A 544 -13.79 -31.47 -1.54
C ASN A 544 -13.56 -29.96 -1.81
N PRO A 545 -12.92 -29.59 -2.92
CA PRO A 545 -12.46 -28.22 -3.19
C PRO A 545 -13.57 -27.17 -3.27
N SER A 546 -14.85 -27.58 -3.34
CA SER A 546 -15.97 -26.66 -3.24
C SER A 546 -16.16 -26.11 -1.82
N PHE A 547 -15.66 -26.80 -0.78
CA PHE A 547 -15.70 -26.31 0.60
C PHE A 547 -14.47 -25.45 0.88
N ILE A 548 -14.71 -24.17 1.15
CA ILE A 548 -13.66 -23.17 1.44
C ILE A 548 -14.07 -22.43 2.71
N VAL A 549 -13.07 -22.09 3.53
CA VAL A 549 -13.21 -21.26 4.71
C VAL A 549 -12.28 -20.07 4.63
N ARG A 550 -12.74 -18.89 5.06
CA ARG A 550 -11.95 -17.69 5.20
C ARG A 550 -12.18 -17.00 6.53
N VAL A 551 -11.14 -16.37 7.06
CA VAL A 551 -11.18 -15.60 8.30
C VAL A 551 -10.57 -14.23 8.11
N GLY A 552 -10.98 -13.27 8.92
CA GLY A 552 -10.51 -11.89 8.83
C GLY A 552 -10.81 -11.09 10.08
N THR A 553 -10.66 -9.78 9.95
CA THR A 553 -10.95 -8.79 11.00
C THR A 553 -12.06 -7.85 10.55
N GLY A 554 -12.74 -7.20 11.51
CA GLY A 554 -13.76 -6.21 11.23
C GLY A 554 -14.96 -6.74 10.42
N GLY A 555 -15.28 -8.02 10.59
CA GLY A 555 -16.34 -8.69 9.85
C GLY A 555 -17.71 -8.06 10.07
N THR A 556 -18.51 -7.93 9.01
CA THR A 556 -19.87 -7.41 9.09
C THR A 556 -20.71 -8.23 10.07
N SER A 557 -21.57 -7.56 10.84
CA SER A 557 -22.36 -8.16 11.93
C SER A 557 -21.51 -8.81 13.03
N GLY A 558 -20.22 -8.45 13.15
CA GLY A 558 -19.30 -8.98 14.14
C GLY A 558 -18.78 -10.40 13.83
N MET A 559 -19.05 -10.94 12.63
CA MET A 559 -18.62 -12.28 12.23
C MET A 559 -17.29 -12.21 11.44
N ASN A 560 -16.25 -12.85 11.97
CA ASN A 560 -14.90 -12.86 11.43
C ASN A 560 -14.52 -14.18 10.70
N ILE A 561 -15.52 -15.00 10.40
CA ILE A 561 -15.38 -16.25 9.64
C ILE A 561 -16.49 -16.39 8.62
N GLY A 562 -16.15 -16.87 7.42
CA GLY A 562 -17.08 -17.16 6.34
C GLY A 562 -16.77 -18.49 5.66
N PHE A 563 -17.82 -19.12 5.12
CA PHE A 563 -17.77 -20.42 4.46
C PHE A 563 -18.35 -20.33 3.05
N SER A 564 -17.75 -21.06 2.12
CA SER A 564 -18.30 -21.34 0.80
C SER A 564 -18.44 -22.86 0.62
N THR A 565 -19.46 -23.29 -0.12
CA THR A 565 -19.69 -24.70 -0.49
C THR A 565 -19.78 -24.88 -2.01
N ASP A 566 -19.49 -23.85 -2.76
CA ASP A 566 -19.55 -23.78 -4.23
C ASP A 566 -18.26 -23.28 -4.88
N GLY A 567 -17.12 -23.45 -4.17
CA GLY A 567 -15.81 -23.06 -4.70
C GLY A 567 -15.55 -21.56 -4.71
N GLY A 568 -16.12 -20.83 -3.74
CA GLY A 568 -15.91 -19.40 -3.57
C GLY A 568 -16.90 -18.52 -4.32
N GLN A 569 -17.88 -19.08 -5.04
CA GLN A 569 -18.82 -18.28 -5.84
C GLN A 569 -19.83 -17.55 -4.94
N THR A 570 -20.23 -18.19 -3.83
CA THR A 570 -21.03 -17.56 -2.79
C THR A 570 -20.45 -17.83 -1.40
N TRP A 571 -20.71 -16.93 -0.48
CA TRP A 571 -20.22 -16.98 0.88
C TRP A 571 -21.37 -16.84 1.89
N ALA A 572 -21.23 -17.52 3.01
CA ALA A 572 -22.13 -17.40 4.17
C ALA A 572 -21.30 -17.17 5.44
N PRO A 573 -21.76 -16.32 6.38
CA PRO A 573 -21.09 -16.18 7.67
C PRO A 573 -21.18 -17.48 8.47
N GLY A 574 -20.27 -17.70 9.40
CA GLY A 574 -20.39 -18.76 10.38
C GLY A 574 -21.69 -18.62 11.17
N ALA A 575 -22.30 -19.75 11.56
CA ALA A 575 -23.48 -19.72 12.45
C ALA A 575 -23.09 -19.14 13.82
N THR A 576 -21.89 -19.45 14.28
CA THR A 576 -21.28 -18.90 15.50
C THR A 576 -19.77 -18.71 15.29
N GLN A 577 -19.12 -18.14 16.28
CA GLN A 577 -17.66 -18.07 16.37
C GLN A 577 -17.21 -18.07 17.84
N PRO A 578 -15.94 -18.42 18.15
CA PRO A 578 -15.40 -18.27 19.50
C PRO A 578 -15.50 -16.82 20.00
N SER A 579 -15.69 -16.65 21.29
CA SER A 579 -15.75 -15.30 21.88
C SER A 579 -14.44 -14.55 21.67
N GLY A 580 -14.51 -13.32 21.14
CA GLY A 580 -13.36 -12.49 20.84
C GLY A 580 -12.52 -12.95 19.62
N ALA A 581 -12.98 -13.94 18.86
CA ALA A 581 -12.29 -14.42 17.67
C ALA A 581 -12.15 -13.34 16.60
N SER A 582 -10.93 -13.14 16.11
CA SER A 582 -10.61 -12.17 15.06
C SER A 582 -9.30 -12.53 14.37
N GLY A 583 -9.27 -12.46 13.05
CA GLY A 583 -8.06 -12.72 12.29
C GLY A 583 -7.47 -14.12 12.50
N GLY A 584 -6.13 -14.20 12.52
CA GLY A 584 -5.38 -15.44 12.72
C GLY A 584 -5.33 -16.33 11.48
N THR A 585 -5.15 -17.65 11.69
CA THR A 585 -5.04 -18.65 10.62
C THR A 585 -6.10 -19.74 10.74
N VAL A 586 -6.60 -20.22 9.60
CA VAL A 586 -7.65 -21.23 9.53
C VAL A 586 -7.21 -22.43 8.69
N ALA A 587 -7.70 -23.63 9.02
CA ALA A 587 -7.46 -24.86 8.28
C ALA A 587 -8.76 -25.66 8.14
N ALA A 588 -9.06 -26.10 6.91
CA ALA A 588 -10.15 -27.01 6.59
C ALA A 588 -9.63 -28.44 6.52
N ALA A 589 -10.31 -29.39 7.14
CA ALA A 589 -10.01 -30.83 6.98
C ALA A 589 -10.01 -31.22 5.50
N ALA A 590 -9.21 -32.22 5.12
CA ALA A 590 -9.10 -32.64 3.71
C ALA A 590 -10.46 -32.94 3.04
N ASP A 591 -11.44 -33.45 3.77
CA ASP A 591 -12.80 -33.76 3.28
C ASP A 591 -13.83 -32.64 3.55
N GLY A 592 -13.44 -31.54 4.21
CA GLY A 592 -14.32 -30.45 4.61
C GLY A 592 -15.25 -30.77 5.80
N SER A 593 -14.99 -31.85 6.53
CA SER A 593 -15.82 -32.26 7.68
C SER A 593 -15.57 -31.43 8.94
N ARG A 594 -14.38 -30.77 9.05
CA ARG A 594 -13.92 -30.03 10.23
C ARG A 594 -13.18 -28.78 9.84
N VAL A 595 -13.12 -27.86 10.79
CA VAL A 595 -12.33 -26.63 10.68
C VAL A 595 -11.59 -26.39 11.98
N VAL A 596 -10.32 -26.01 11.89
CA VAL A 596 -9.52 -25.53 13.02
C VAL A 596 -9.14 -24.08 12.78
N TRP A 597 -9.36 -23.23 13.78
CA TRP A 597 -9.11 -21.80 13.72
C TRP A 597 -8.27 -21.33 14.89
N SER A 598 -7.09 -20.81 14.59
CA SER A 598 -6.25 -20.11 15.57
C SER A 598 -6.62 -18.62 15.52
N CYS A 599 -7.35 -18.14 16.53
CA CYS A 599 -7.89 -16.78 16.57
C CYS A 599 -7.69 -16.17 17.96
N GLY A 600 -6.94 -15.08 18.02
CA GLY A 600 -6.63 -14.45 19.31
C GLY A 600 -5.77 -15.34 20.23
N PRO A 601 -6.17 -15.55 21.51
CA PRO A 601 -5.32 -16.25 22.47
C PRO A 601 -5.31 -17.78 22.32
N ASP A 602 -6.31 -18.38 21.63
CA ASP A 602 -6.51 -19.82 21.62
C ASP A 602 -6.72 -20.40 20.21
N VAL A 603 -6.59 -21.72 20.12
CA VAL A 603 -6.96 -22.51 18.94
C VAL A 603 -8.27 -23.24 19.24
N PHE A 604 -9.19 -23.18 18.27
CA PHE A 604 -10.51 -23.81 18.37
C PHE A 604 -10.74 -24.76 17.21
N PHE A 605 -11.53 -25.82 17.45
CA PHE A 605 -12.01 -26.68 16.38
C PHE A 605 -13.53 -26.67 16.32
N SER A 606 -14.06 -26.91 15.13
CA SER A 606 -15.47 -27.16 14.85
C SER A 606 -15.60 -28.45 14.04
N ALA A 607 -16.51 -29.34 14.46
CA ALA A 607 -16.84 -30.58 13.76
C ALA A 607 -18.17 -30.49 12.96
N ASP A 608 -18.75 -29.29 12.90
CA ASP A 608 -20.08 -29.03 12.33
C ASP A 608 -20.09 -27.74 11.46
N LYS A 609 -18.94 -27.47 10.81
CA LYS A 609 -18.75 -26.34 9.86
C LYS A 609 -19.06 -24.96 10.48
N GLY A 610 -18.59 -24.76 11.72
CA GLY A 610 -18.70 -23.46 12.40
C GLY A 610 -20.04 -23.23 13.11
N THR A 611 -20.84 -24.30 13.33
CA THR A 611 -22.07 -24.22 14.14
C THR A 611 -21.74 -24.19 15.62
N THR A 612 -20.78 -25.02 16.07
CA THR A 612 -20.25 -25.00 17.43
C THR A 612 -18.73 -25.02 17.42
N TRP A 613 -18.13 -24.41 18.44
CA TRP A 613 -16.68 -24.29 18.61
C TRP A 613 -16.25 -24.79 19.98
N THR A 614 -15.19 -25.57 20.02
CA THR A 614 -14.56 -26.07 21.26
C THR A 614 -13.08 -25.71 21.23
N ALA A 615 -12.55 -25.24 22.35
CA ALA A 615 -11.12 -24.98 22.48
C ALA A 615 -10.31 -26.28 22.35
N SER A 616 -9.28 -26.25 21.51
CA SER A 616 -8.32 -27.34 21.35
C SER A 616 -7.39 -27.39 22.58
N THR A 617 -7.02 -28.58 22.99
CA THR A 617 -6.06 -28.78 24.10
C THR A 617 -4.65 -29.02 23.58
N GLY A 618 -3.63 -28.46 24.25
CA GLY A 618 -2.23 -28.67 23.89
C GLY A 618 -1.68 -27.82 22.75
N ALA A 619 -2.53 -27.04 22.05
CA ALA A 619 -2.08 -26.09 21.04
C ALA A 619 -1.63 -24.78 21.69
N PRO A 620 -0.47 -24.22 21.33
CA PRO A 620 -0.04 -22.91 21.83
C PRO A 620 -0.92 -21.76 21.29
N ALA A 621 -1.08 -20.73 22.09
CA ALA A 621 -1.74 -19.50 21.67
C ALA A 621 -1.03 -18.83 20.48
N GLY A 622 -1.81 -18.27 19.55
CA GLY A 622 -1.31 -17.54 18.39
C GLY A 622 -0.53 -18.38 17.37
N ALA A 623 -0.63 -19.69 17.44
CA ALA A 623 0.08 -20.59 16.53
C ALA A 623 -0.49 -20.59 15.12
N GLY A 624 0.34 -20.75 14.10
CA GLY A 624 -0.11 -21.05 12.73
C GLY A 624 -0.71 -22.46 12.67
N VAL A 625 -1.87 -22.62 12.01
CA VAL A 625 -2.54 -23.91 11.85
C VAL A 625 -2.67 -24.28 10.37
N ARG A 626 -2.46 -25.58 10.04
CA ARG A 626 -2.70 -26.16 8.69
C ARG A 626 -3.27 -27.58 8.85
N SER A 627 -4.04 -28.04 7.84
CA SER A 627 -4.55 -29.41 7.76
C SER A 627 -3.62 -30.27 6.92
N ASP A 628 -3.63 -31.58 7.20
CA ASP A 628 -3.13 -32.58 6.26
C ASP A 628 -4.03 -32.62 5.01
N ARG A 629 -3.46 -32.84 3.84
CA ARG A 629 -4.19 -32.77 2.57
C ARG A 629 -4.80 -34.12 2.17
N VAL A 630 -4.53 -35.17 2.92
CA VAL A 630 -5.01 -36.53 2.68
C VAL A 630 -5.88 -37.03 3.83
N ASN A 631 -5.42 -36.87 5.05
CA ASN A 631 -6.09 -37.39 6.24
C ASN A 631 -6.94 -36.31 6.94
N PRO A 632 -8.29 -36.41 6.93
CA PRO A 632 -9.15 -35.36 7.48
C PRO A 632 -9.09 -35.22 9.01
N LEU A 633 -8.48 -36.16 9.72
CA LEU A 633 -8.29 -36.09 11.17
C LEU A 633 -6.96 -35.50 11.60
N LYS A 634 -6.04 -35.27 10.64
CA LYS A 634 -4.74 -34.70 10.96
C LYS A 634 -4.71 -33.20 10.76
N PHE A 635 -4.23 -32.52 11.78
CA PHE A 635 -3.93 -31.08 11.76
C PHE A 635 -2.55 -30.83 12.39
N TYR A 636 -1.94 -29.74 11.96
CA TYR A 636 -0.60 -29.35 12.38
C TYR A 636 -0.61 -27.93 12.89
N VAL A 637 0.23 -27.67 13.90
CA VAL A 637 0.40 -26.37 14.52
C VAL A 637 1.89 -26.10 14.68
N PHE A 638 2.30 -24.89 14.37
CA PHE A 638 3.65 -24.42 14.60
C PHE A 638 3.66 -23.14 15.43
N ALA A 639 4.45 -23.11 16.49
CA ALA A 639 4.67 -21.93 17.31
C ALA A 639 6.03 -21.99 18.02
N ASN A 640 6.74 -20.86 18.05
CA ASN A 640 7.94 -20.67 18.89
C ASN A 640 9.00 -21.77 18.77
N GLY A 641 9.23 -22.27 17.56
CA GLY A 641 10.23 -23.32 17.30
C GLY A 641 9.80 -24.74 17.63
N ALA A 642 8.54 -24.94 18.02
CA ALA A 642 7.96 -26.25 18.30
C ALA A 642 6.85 -26.58 17.29
N PHE A 643 6.80 -27.83 16.86
CA PHE A 643 5.80 -28.38 15.97
C PHE A 643 4.87 -29.34 16.73
N TYR A 644 3.59 -29.29 16.44
CA TYR A 644 2.57 -30.08 17.13
C TYR A 644 1.68 -30.77 16.09
N ILE A 645 1.17 -31.94 16.43
CA ILE A 645 0.25 -32.74 15.62
C ILE A 645 -1.03 -33.08 16.39
N SER A 646 -2.15 -33.01 15.69
CA SER A 646 -3.43 -33.61 16.07
C SER A 646 -3.75 -34.76 15.14
N THR A 647 -4.30 -35.85 15.65
CA THR A 647 -4.80 -37.03 14.90
C THR A 647 -6.26 -37.32 15.19
N ASP A 648 -6.94 -36.43 15.90
CA ASP A 648 -8.32 -36.54 16.36
C ASP A 648 -9.24 -35.42 15.84
N GLY A 649 -8.79 -34.77 14.75
CA GLY A 649 -9.55 -33.70 14.09
C GLY A 649 -9.46 -32.35 14.77
N GLY A 650 -8.30 -32.05 15.38
CA GLY A 650 -8.01 -30.76 15.98
C GLY A 650 -8.46 -30.62 17.44
N GLN A 651 -8.88 -31.70 18.09
CA GLN A 651 -9.35 -31.69 19.49
C GLN A 651 -8.15 -31.59 20.43
N THR A 652 -7.14 -32.43 20.18
CA THR A 652 -5.89 -32.42 21.00
C THR A 652 -4.67 -32.29 20.12
N PHE A 653 -3.69 -31.52 20.58
CA PHE A 653 -2.41 -31.35 19.93
C PHE A 653 -1.29 -31.81 20.86
N THR A 654 -0.37 -32.60 20.33
CA THR A 654 0.79 -33.11 21.05
C THR A 654 2.05 -32.58 20.37
N ALA A 655 2.99 -32.08 21.18
CA ALA A 655 4.28 -31.66 20.67
C ALA A 655 5.03 -32.86 20.05
N THR A 656 5.64 -32.64 18.90
CA THR A 656 6.47 -33.62 18.22
C THR A 656 7.93 -33.59 18.77
N ALA A 657 8.76 -34.52 18.34
CA ALA A 657 10.18 -34.53 18.67
C ALA A 657 11.04 -33.57 17.82
N ALA A 658 10.42 -32.83 16.91
CA ALA A 658 11.10 -31.89 16.02
C ALA A 658 11.91 -30.84 16.80
N SER A 659 13.10 -30.55 16.34
CA SER A 659 14.01 -29.58 16.93
C SER A 659 14.77 -28.80 15.86
N ASN A 660 15.48 -27.76 16.26
CA ASN A 660 16.23 -26.88 15.35
C ASN A 660 15.35 -26.21 14.29
N LEU A 661 14.10 -25.92 14.63
CA LEU A 661 13.16 -25.16 13.84
C LEU A 661 13.29 -23.65 14.15
N PRO A 662 12.76 -22.77 13.29
CA PRO A 662 12.80 -21.33 13.52
C PRO A 662 12.20 -20.96 14.91
N PRO A 663 12.94 -20.21 15.73
CA PRO A 663 12.48 -19.91 17.10
C PRO A 663 11.30 -18.94 17.17
N SER A 664 11.03 -18.21 16.10
CA SER A 664 9.90 -17.27 16.02
C SER A 664 8.80 -17.82 15.12
N GLY A 665 7.58 -17.90 15.64
CA GLY A 665 6.40 -18.28 14.87
C GLY A 665 5.90 -17.18 13.92
N THR A 666 6.27 -15.92 14.16
CA THR A 666 5.73 -14.77 13.43
C THR A 666 6.21 -14.65 11.99
N SER A 667 7.39 -15.16 11.67
CA SER A 667 7.95 -15.14 10.31
C SER A 667 7.96 -16.51 9.63
N ALA A 668 7.51 -17.56 10.33
CA ALA A 668 7.51 -18.91 9.78
C ALA A 668 6.15 -19.27 9.20
N GLN A 669 6.17 -19.83 8.00
CA GLN A 669 4.99 -20.37 7.34
C GLN A 669 5.23 -21.83 6.96
N PHE A 670 4.21 -22.66 7.11
CA PHE A 670 4.30 -24.05 6.73
C PHE A 670 3.05 -24.48 5.97
N LYS A 671 3.17 -25.49 5.11
CA LYS A 671 2.07 -26.09 4.37
C LYS A 671 2.27 -27.60 4.27
N ALA A 672 1.17 -28.35 4.31
CA ALA A 672 1.18 -29.77 4.01
C ALA A 672 1.05 -30.00 2.50
N THR A 673 1.80 -30.98 1.99
CA THR A 673 1.89 -31.27 0.56
C THR A 673 0.63 -31.95 0.04
N PRO A 674 -0.01 -31.45 -1.03
CA PRO A 674 -1.15 -32.14 -1.67
C PRO A 674 -0.84 -33.56 -2.06
N ALA A 675 -1.78 -34.48 -1.83
CA ALA A 675 -1.71 -35.92 -2.11
C ALA A 675 -0.63 -36.71 -1.34
N HIS A 676 0.05 -36.11 -0.36
CA HIS A 676 1.11 -36.76 0.44
C HIS A 676 0.83 -36.59 1.93
N GLU A 677 0.28 -37.63 2.58
CA GLU A 677 -0.01 -37.62 4.01
C GLU A 677 1.28 -37.47 4.84
N GLY A 678 1.31 -36.53 5.75
CA GLY A 678 2.43 -36.30 6.67
C GLY A 678 3.66 -35.64 6.02
N ASP A 679 3.57 -35.19 4.79
CA ASP A 679 4.62 -34.46 4.09
C ASP A 679 4.41 -32.94 4.29
N ILE A 680 5.40 -32.26 4.90
CA ILE A 680 5.24 -30.89 5.37
C ILE A 680 6.48 -30.07 5.04
N TRP A 681 6.26 -28.91 4.48
CA TRP A 681 7.31 -27.90 4.25
C TRP A 681 7.12 -26.71 5.18
N LEU A 682 8.23 -26.23 5.78
CA LEU A 682 8.26 -25.08 6.66
C LEU A 682 9.33 -24.10 6.18
N ALA A 683 8.91 -22.85 5.93
CA ALA A 683 9.76 -21.75 5.50
C ALA A 683 9.80 -20.66 6.56
N GLY A 684 10.92 -20.01 6.71
CA GLY A 684 11.06 -18.83 7.56
C GLY A 684 12.04 -19.00 8.71
N GLY A 685 11.92 -18.09 9.68
CA GLY A 685 12.79 -18.00 10.84
C GLY A 685 13.05 -16.57 11.25
N THR A 686 14.16 -16.35 11.92
CA THR A 686 14.68 -15.02 12.24
C THR A 686 16.01 -14.79 11.52
N THR A 687 16.28 -13.56 11.18
CA THR A 687 17.55 -13.17 10.53
C THR A 687 18.77 -13.36 11.42
N THR A 688 18.60 -13.67 12.72
CA THR A 688 19.67 -13.66 13.70
C THR A 688 20.20 -15.05 14.06
N THR A 689 19.42 -16.13 13.87
CA THR A 689 19.83 -17.46 14.35
C THR A 689 19.56 -18.60 13.39
N VAL A 690 18.30 -18.82 12.97
CA VAL A 690 17.90 -19.98 12.16
C VAL A 690 16.93 -19.51 11.09
N TYR A 691 17.37 -19.53 9.84
CA TYR A 691 16.58 -19.10 8.70
C TYR A 691 16.76 -20.08 7.53
N GLY A 692 15.71 -20.31 6.69
CA GLY A 692 15.77 -21.19 5.53
C GLY A 692 14.47 -21.93 5.27
N ILE A 693 14.61 -23.17 4.75
CA ILE A 693 13.48 -24.06 4.49
C ILE A 693 13.72 -25.46 5.04
N TRP A 694 12.70 -26.07 5.60
CA TRP A 694 12.72 -27.39 6.22
C TRP A 694 11.67 -28.27 5.59
N HIS A 695 11.96 -29.57 5.48
CA HIS A 695 11.06 -30.57 4.98
C HIS A 695 10.92 -31.74 5.97
N SER A 696 9.70 -32.21 6.20
CA SER A 696 9.34 -33.38 7.00
C SER A 696 8.51 -34.33 6.15
N ILE A 697 8.75 -35.63 6.26
CA ILE A 697 7.98 -36.69 5.59
C ILE A 697 7.36 -37.67 6.63
N ASP A 698 7.40 -37.32 7.91
CA ASP A 698 6.98 -38.17 9.03
C ASP A 698 5.93 -37.49 9.93
N GLY A 699 5.13 -36.57 9.36
CA GLY A 699 4.08 -35.87 10.07
C GLY A 699 4.60 -34.79 11.03
N GLY A 700 5.79 -34.25 10.77
CA GLY A 700 6.40 -33.20 11.57
C GLY A 700 7.15 -33.73 12.82
N ASN A 701 7.39 -35.06 12.94
CA ASN A 701 8.20 -35.59 14.05
C ASN A 701 9.68 -35.24 13.88
N SER A 702 10.15 -35.16 12.66
CA SER A 702 11.50 -34.67 12.33
C SER A 702 11.46 -33.77 11.09
N PHE A 703 12.42 -32.85 11.02
CA PHE A 703 12.61 -31.98 9.88
C PHE A 703 14.09 -31.98 9.50
N PHE A 704 14.36 -31.93 8.21
CA PHE A 704 15.70 -31.63 7.68
C PHE A 704 15.69 -30.28 6.99
N LYS A 705 16.69 -29.46 7.28
CA LYS A 705 16.90 -28.17 6.63
C LYS A 705 17.63 -28.38 5.29
N LEU A 706 17.14 -27.74 4.22
CA LEU A 706 17.85 -27.70 2.95
C LEU A 706 19.05 -26.75 3.07
N SER A 707 20.23 -27.21 2.60
CA SER A 707 21.48 -26.48 2.76
C SER A 707 21.74 -25.40 1.72
N ASP A 708 21.08 -25.49 0.58
CA ASP A 708 21.24 -24.58 -0.57
C ASP A 708 20.24 -23.42 -0.57
N VAL A 709 19.30 -23.40 0.37
CA VAL A 709 18.35 -22.31 0.58
C VAL A 709 18.78 -21.54 1.84
N ASP A 710 19.30 -20.32 1.64
CA ASP A 710 19.82 -19.47 2.71
C ASP A 710 18.69 -18.89 3.56
N ALA A 711 17.60 -18.46 2.89
CA ALA A 711 16.40 -17.91 3.51
C ALA A 711 15.17 -18.26 2.66
N ALA A 712 14.01 -18.47 3.30
CA ALA A 712 12.74 -18.62 2.61
C ALA A 712 11.61 -18.01 3.43
N SER A 713 10.76 -17.19 2.80
CA SER A 713 9.67 -16.51 3.48
C SER A 713 8.37 -17.29 3.43
N THR A 714 8.10 -17.97 2.31
CA THR A 714 6.85 -18.71 2.08
C THR A 714 7.05 -19.83 1.06
N ILE A 715 6.13 -20.80 1.08
CA ILE A 715 6.13 -21.94 0.17
C ILE A 715 4.73 -22.20 -0.39
N GLY A 716 4.66 -22.67 -1.63
CA GLY A 716 3.43 -23.07 -2.32
C GLY A 716 3.64 -24.26 -3.23
N PHE A 717 2.51 -24.87 -3.61
CA PHE A 717 2.48 -26.06 -4.44
C PHE A 717 1.70 -25.81 -5.72
N GLY A 718 2.13 -26.39 -6.83
CA GLY A 718 1.44 -26.33 -8.11
C GLY A 718 1.39 -27.68 -8.81
N LYS A 719 0.85 -27.68 -10.03
CA LYS A 719 0.73 -28.89 -10.84
C LYS A 719 2.10 -29.56 -11.00
N PRO A 720 2.19 -30.91 -10.80
CA PRO A 720 3.42 -31.66 -11.02
C PRO A 720 3.98 -31.46 -12.44
N ALA A 721 5.31 -31.48 -12.55
CA ALA A 721 5.97 -31.49 -13.84
C ALA A 721 5.54 -32.73 -14.66
N PRO A 722 5.60 -32.69 -16.01
CA PRO A 722 5.30 -33.84 -16.85
C PRO A 722 6.10 -35.05 -16.38
N PHE A 723 5.42 -36.17 -16.20
CA PHE A 723 5.98 -37.47 -15.71
C PHE A 723 6.40 -37.49 -14.22
N HIS A 724 6.21 -36.40 -13.47
CA HIS A 724 6.41 -36.35 -12.02
C HIS A 724 5.07 -36.53 -11.28
N ARG A 725 5.14 -37.04 -10.05
CA ARG A 725 3.96 -37.17 -9.19
C ARG A 725 3.95 -36.18 -8.03
N TYR A 726 5.15 -35.72 -7.64
CA TYR A 726 5.28 -34.72 -6.59
C TYR A 726 4.94 -33.33 -7.14
N PRO A 727 4.21 -32.51 -6.40
CA PRO A 727 3.87 -31.16 -6.83
C PRO A 727 5.12 -30.33 -7.15
N ALA A 728 5.00 -29.44 -8.12
CA ALA A 728 6.01 -28.40 -8.30
C ALA A 728 6.00 -27.48 -7.07
N LEU A 729 7.16 -27.17 -6.53
CA LEU A 729 7.35 -26.30 -5.38
C LEU A 729 7.67 -24.88 -5.85
N TYR A 730 7.12 -23.89 -5.17
CA TYR A 730 7.40 -22.48 -5.39
C TYR A 730 7.76 -21.81 -4.06
N ILE A 731 8.84 -21.04 -4.03
CA ILE A 731 9.29 -20.30 -2.83
C ILE A 731 9.67 -18.87 -3.19
N SER A 732 9.45 -17.95 -2.25
CA SER A 732 10.12 -16.65 -2.21
C SER A 732 11.30 -16.80 -1.26
N ALA A 733 12.53 -16.73 -1.78
CA ALA A 733 13.69 -17.20 -1.06
C ALA A 733 15.01 -16.56 -1.53
N GLU A 734 16.02 -16.67 -0.69
CA GLU A 734 17.42 -16.50 -1.04
C GLU A 734 18.05 -17.89 -1.26
N VAL A 735 18.53 -18.13 -2.48
CA VAL A 735 19.20 -19.36 -2.85
C VAL A 735 20.59 -19.02 -3.36
N SER A 736 21.62 -19.55 -2.72
CA SER A 736 23.03 -19.26 -3.04
C SER A 736 23.33 -17.75 -3.11
N GLY A 737 22.79 -16.98 -2.14
CA GLY A 737 23.00 -15.52 -2.00
C GLY A 737 22.16 -14.66 -2.96
N VAL A 738 21.18 -15.21 -3.67
CA VAL A 738 20.31 -14.47 -4.61
C VAL A 738 18.85 -14.57 -4.18
N TRP A 739 18.24 -13.43 -3.89
CA TRP A 739 16.79 -13.34 -3.63
C TRP A 739 15.99 -13.45 -4.94
N GLY A 740 14.86 -14.17 -4.86
CA GLY A 740 13.95 -14.31 -5.99
C GLY A 740 12.76 -15.21 -5.71
N ILE A 741 11.98 -15.42 -6.76
CA ILE A 741 10.95 -16.46 -6.81
C ILE A 741 11.58 -17.68 -7.48
N TYR A 742 11.52 -18.80 -6.78
CA TYR A 742 12.14 -20.03 -7.23
C TYR A 742 11.11 -21.14 -7.42
N ARG A 743 11.41 -22.04 -8.34
CA ARG A 743 10.64 -23.25 -8.62
C ARG A 743 11.55 -24.47 -8.55
N SER A 744 11.01 -25.56 -7.96
CA SER A 744 11.60 -26.89 -7.99
C SER A 744 10.59 -27.89 -8.54
N ASP A 745 11.03 -28.77 -9.45
CA ASP A 745 10.24 -29.87 -10.00
C ASP A 745 10.71 -31.25 -9.50
N ASP A 746 11.69 -31.28 -8.61
CA ASP A 746 12.38 -32.48 -8.12
C ASP A 746 12.35 -32.61 -6.57
N SER A 747 11.26 -32.15 -5.96
CA SER A 747 11.01 -32.22 -4.50
C SER A 747 12.05 -31.45 -3.70
N GLY A 748 12.51 -30.30 -4.20
CA GLY A 748 13.46 -29.43 -3.52
C GLY A 748 14.93 -29.82 -3.65
N LEU A 749 15.27 -30.77 -4.52
CA LEU A 749 16.65 -31.16 -4.78
C LEU A 749 17.40 -30.11 -5.63
N SER A 750 16.69 -29.37 -6.47
CA SER A 750 17.23 -28.21 -7.18
C SER A 750 16.21 -27.08 -7.26
N TRP A 751 16.71 -25.84 -7.34
CA TRP A 751 15.91 -24.64 -7.40
C TRP A 751 16.30 -23.79 -8.60
N ASN A 752 15.31 -23.36 -9.37
CA ASN A 752 15.51 -22.50 -10.52
C ASN A 752 14.81 -21.18 -10.27
N ARG A 753 15.54 -20.06 -10.34
CA ARG A 753 14.95 -18.72 -10.28
C ARG A 753 14.10 -18.49 -11.52
N ILE A 754 12.84 -18.08 -11.32
CA ILE A 754 11.89 -17.87 -12.41
C ILE A 754 11.59 -16.41 -12.70
N ASN A 755 11.89 -15.49 -11.77
CA ASN A 755 11.82 -14.05 -12.00
C ASN A 755 13.19 -13.49 -12.40
N ASP A 756 13.19 -12.43 -13.21
CA ASP A 756 14.37 -11.67 -13.59
C ASP A 756 14.60 -10.46 -12.65
N ASN A 757 15.60 -9.64 -12.96
CA ASN A 757 15.92 -8.45 -12.15
C ASN A 757 15.02 -7.25 -12.44
N HIS A 758 14.13 -7.30 -13.42
CA HIS A 758 13.11 -6.28 -13.68
C HIS A 758 11.80 -6.59 -12.95
N HIS A 759 11.59 -7.84 -12.52
CA HIS A 759 10.37 -8.34 -11.91
C HIS A 759 10.67 -8.94 -10.53
N GLN A 760 11.02 -8.09 -9.56
CA GLN A 760 11.40 -8.50 -8.20
C GLN A 760 10.34 -8.15 -7.14
N TYR A 761 9.56 -7.07 -7.33
CA TYR A 761 8.39 -6.69 -6.53
C TYR A 761 8.62 -6.50 -5.03
N ALA A 762 9.81 -6.11 -4.63
CA ALA A 762 10.20 -5.78 -3.26
C ALA A 762 9.81 -6.87 -2.23
N LEU A 763 8.69 -6.73 -1.53
CA LEU A 763 8.20 -7.69 -0.55
C LEU A 763 7.22 -8.69 -1.18
N THR A 764 7.70 -9.94 -1.38
CA THR A 764 6.93 -11.05 -1.95
C THR A 764 6.75 -12.22 -0.99
N ASN A 765 6.80 -11.95 0.32
CA ASN A 765 6.94 -12.95 1.37
C ASN A 765 5.63 -13.29 2.10
N SER A 766 4.49 -12.71 1.73
CA SER A 766 3.24 -12.94 2.44
C SER A 766 2.57 -14.24 2.01
N ALA A 767 2.45 -14.47 0.70
CA ALA A 767 1.75 -15.65 0.18
C ALA A 767 2.31 -16.07 -1.19
N ILE A 768 2.39 -17.38 -1.41
CA ILE A 768 2.72 -17.98 -2.71
C ILE A 768 1.96 -19.29 -2.90
N THR A 769 1.48 -19.54 -4.12
CA THR A 769 0.92 -20.84 -4.51
C THR A 769 1.12 -21.05 -6.00
N GLY A 770 1.31 -22.31 -6.45
CA GLY A 770 1.22 -22.66 -7.86
C GLY A 770 -0.22 -23.00 -8.25
N ASP A 771 -0.55 -22.93 -9.52
CA ASP A 771 -1.82 -23.43 -10.04
C ASP A 771 -1.78 -24.97 -10.10
N PRO A 772 -2.69 -25.69 -9.42
CA PRO A 772 -2.73 -27.16 -9.46
C PRO A 772 -3.27 -27.72 -10.80
N ARG A 773 -3.80 -26.88 -11.69
CA ARG A 773 -4.38 -27.23 -13.00
C ARG A 773 -3.46 -26.87 -14.17
N ILE A 774 -2.63 -25.81 -14.01
CA ILE A 774 -1.77 -25.28 -15.06
C ILE A 774 -0.31 -25.44 -14.65
N TYR A 775 0.41 -26.32 -15.33
CA TYR A 775 1.81 -26.55 -15.05
C TYR A 775 2.65 -25.30 -15.32
N GLY A 776 3.47 -24.95 -14.37
CA GLY A 776 4.37 -23.80 -14.44
C GLY A 776 3.76 -22.49 -13.94
N ARG A 777 2.43 -22.34 -13.88
CA ARG A 777 1.81 -21.12 -13.36
C ARG A 777 2.01 -20.98 -11.84
N VAL A 778 2.41 -19.79 -11.44
CA VAL A 778 2.59 -19.39 -10.04
C VAL A 778 1.82 -18.11 -9.74
N TYR A 779 1.29 -18.00 -8.52
CA TYR A 779 0.70 -16.78 -7.95
C TYR A 779 1.46 -16.40 -6.71
N PHE A 780 1.80 -15.14 -6.56
CA PHE A 780 2.39 -14.64 -5.32
C PHE A 780 1.85 -13.27 -4.94
N GLY A 781 1.70 -13.08 -3.65
CA GLY A 781 1.26 -11.83 -3.06
C GLY A 781 2.44 -10.91 -2.77
N THR A 782 2.20 -9.62 -2.89
CA THR A 782 3.15 -8.57 -2.56
C THR A 782 2.59 -7.69 -1.45
N ASN A 783 3.44 -6.84 -0.89
CA ASN A 783 3.01 -5.78 0.03
C ASN A 783 2.96 -4.44 -0.73
N GLY A 784 1.87 -4.21 -1.49
CA GLY A 784 1.63 -2.95 -2.19
C GLY A 784 1.69 -3.00 -3.72
N ARG A 785 2.02 -4.16 -4.34
CA ARG A 785 1.92 -4.34 -5.79
C ARG A 785 0.84 -5.36 -6.18
N GLY A 786 -0.09 -5.65 -5.26
CA GLY A 786 -1.17 -6.59 -5.47
C GLY A 786 -0.69 -8.03 -5.63
N ILE A 787 -1.47 -8.83 -6.37
CA ILE A 787 -1.18 -10.21 -6.67
C ILE A 787 -0.52 -10.29 -8.04
N ILE A 788 0.59 -11.02 -8.12
CA ILE A 788 1.29 -11.28 -9.39
C ILE A 788 1.08 -12.74 -9.77
N TYR A 789 0.82 -13.02 -11.05
CA TYR A 789 0.94 -14.36 -11.58
C TYR A 789 2.01 -14.42 -12.66
N GLY A 790 2.65 -15.58 -12.76
CA GLY A 790 3.70 -15.85 -13.74
C GLY A 790 3.43 -17.12 -14.51
N ASP A 791 3.56 -17.06 -15.85
CA ASP A 791 3.51 -18.19 -16.75
C ASP A 791 4.84 -18.37 -17.50
N PRO A 792 5.29 -19.61 -17.77
CA PRO A 792 6.41 -19.85 -18.68
C PRO A 792 6.13 -19.22 -20.05
N ALA A 793 7.08 -18.46 -20.59
CA ALA A 793 6.90 -17.70 -21.84
C ALA A 793 6.62 -18.60 -23.08
N ASP A 794 7.08 -19.86 -23.05
CA ASP A 794 6.88 -20.83 -24.13
C ASP A 794 5.60 -21.68 -24.01
N SER A 795 4.79 -21.44 -22.96
CA SER A 795 3.49 -22.09 -22.83
C SER A 795 2.54 -21.55 -23.92
N ARG A 796 2.49 -22.23 -25.07
CA ARG A 796 1.43 -21.99 -26.06
C ARG A 796 0.13 -22.55 -25.48
N HIS A 797 -0.78 -21.65 -25.16
CA HIS A 797 -2.16 -21.98 -24.83
C HIS A 797 -2.99 -22.12 -26.10
#